data_f11cc67945eca9a05002db3fac19fd2f
#
_entry.id   f11cc67945eca9a05002db3fac19fd2f
#
_cell.length_a   1.000
_cell.length_b   1.000
_cell.length_c   1.000
_cell.angle_alpha   90.00
_cell.angle_beta   90.00
_cell.angle_gamma   90.00
#
_symmetry.space_group_name_H-M   'P 1'
#
loop_
_entity.id
_entity.type
_entity.pdbx_description
1 polymer ?
#
loop_
_entity_poly.entity_id
_entity_poly.type
_entity_poly.pdbx_seq_one_letter_code
_entity_poly.pdbx_strand_id
1 'polypeptide(L)'
;MGTVFAQGAQWVRADFHLHTRADREFKYTGDDNFYNSNYVDALEKAGIQLAVITNHNKFDFEEFKALRKTAQKKNIALLPGVELSVNDGANGIHTLVVFSDDWLADGHDHINPFLGVAFEGKVPAQYEQENGRSSLSLLETIKKLESYHRDFFLVFAHVEAPSGLWAELEGGRLAELGQNEFFRRRTLGFQKVQTYNKQQEKNKPCRTKTQQHLGDWYPAELEGCDAKCIEDIGQGKACYLKLGELSFEAVKFALSDPASRVAMEPPKHQGSFIRGIHFDGGILDGQTLHFSPELNTLIGIRGSGKSSILEAVRYALDIPRGEKAQDTKYKDELIRHTLGSGGKVTLTACDVYGQEFTISRIFREAPNVYLDGKLQPGVSIRETVLRRPIYFGQKDLSSTGEGFETDLVEKLVGEKLRTLRDEIETQRQHVRDAASRWLKLSNTEELRRDHESQLTDANFRLKKFEEYGVADKLQKRLGFQQDATALTRMKDRADSFVIALGQLISEHEDDLRNAMSYVSKQNPGFFTAYYAEFANLVAKVDQLKKIEQEARAITARLQAKQGEFDGARQSLQEEFAQVERQLAQELKQTGMTAIQPDDFLTQQQRKTKAEQMLEALAKQETQQSSIRDALFAEIDKLNGLWLREFNAIKAELDRVNAGHTALQIEADFKGDKEAAIGFMQQLFKGSNIRETTLRAVMEDYADFGGLLRDLPNALRKAGSTPEVFEKTFMQNLVEFVTYQVPNRFVIRYRGKELKHHSLGQRASALLLYVLSQRQNDVIIIDQPEDDLDNQTIYDDVIKLLREMKPHAQFIFATHNANFPVLGDAEQVHACRYQDEQVAVQSGSIDARPVQDAIINIMEGGQEAFNRRKEVYNLWKPQS
;
A
#
# COMPACT_ATOMS: atom_id res chain seq x y z
N MET A 1 -5.54 -14.03 38.59
CA MET A 1 -5.04 -13.45 37.34
C MET A 1 -6.24 -13.12 36.45
N GLY A 2 -6.34 -11.88 35.99
CA GLY A 2 -7.41 -11.45 35.10
C GLY A 2 -7.34 -12.16 33.74
N THR A 3 -8.45 -12.20 32.99
CA THR A 3 -8.49 -12.71 31.64
C THR A 3 -7.70 -11.77 30.75
N VAL A 4 -6.64 -12.24 30.11
CA VAL A 4 -5.82 -11.48 29.14
C VAL A 4 -6.38 -11.68 27.75
N PHE A 5 -6.53 -10.61 26.99
CA PHE A 5 -7.03 -10.67 25.61
C PHE A 5 -5.88 -10.91 24.63
N ALA A 6 -5.97 -11.96 23.83
CA ALA A 6 -4.91 -12.36 22.90
C ALA A 6 -4.63 -11.31 21.80
N GLN A 7 -5.63 -10.52 21.44
CA GLN A 7 -5.53 -9.47 20.40
C GLN A 7 -5.21 -8.08 20.97
N GLY A 8 -4.76 -8.01 22.23
CA GLY A 8 -4.50 -6.75 22.91
C GLY A 8 -5.75 -6.07 23.47
N ALA A 9 -5.70 -4.76 23.67
CA ALA A 9 -6.78 -4.03 24.30
C ALA A 9 -8.07 -4.07 23.46
N GLN A 10 -9.17 -4.36 24.14
CA GLN A 10 -10.52 -4.45 23.56
C GLN A 10 -11.50 -3.62 24.39
N TRP A 11 -12.57 -3.19 23.73
CA TRP A 11 -13.67 -2.50 24.39
C TRP A 11 -14.52 -3.50 25.16
N VAL A 12 -14.58 -3.34 26.46
CA VAL A 12 -15.40 -4.14 27.37
C VAL A 12 -16.45 -3.28 28.04
N ARG A 13 -17.66 -3.77 28.17
CA ARG A 13 -18.70 -3.08 28.93
C ARG A 13 -18.38 -3.18 30.41
N ALA A 14 -18.32 -2.04 31.10
CA ALA A 14 -18.04 -1.92 32.53
C ALA A 14 -19.20 -1.25 33.27
N ASP A 15 -19.43 -1.66 34.51
CA ASP A 15 -20.36 -0.98 35.41
C ASP A 15 -19.70 -0.79 36.78
N PHE A 16 -19.60 0.46 37.21
CA PHE A 16 -18.93 0.84 38.46
C PHE A 16 -19.89 0.95 39.66
N HIS A 17 -21.20 0.83 39.45
CA HIS A 17 -22.19 1.09 40.47
C HIS A 17 -23.24 -0.01 40.50
N LEU A 18 -22.93 -1.06 41.27
CA LEU A 18 -23.78 -2.22 41.44
C LEU A 18 -23.95 -2.57 42.92
N HIS A 19 -25.19 -2.78 43.34
CA HIS A 19 -25.55 -3.26 44.65
C HIS A 19 -25.85 -4.76 44.67
N THR A 20 -25.77 -5.38 45.83
CA THR A 20 -26.10 -6.78 46.03
C THR A 20 -27.11 -6.91 47.17
N ARG A 21 -27.61 -8.13 47.46
CA ARG A 21 -28.54 -8.37 48.56
C ARG A 21 -27.96 -8.03 49.94
N ALA A 22 -26.64 -7.85 50.04
CA ALA A 22 -26.02 -7.32 51.26
C ALA A 22 -26.42 -5.86 51.55
N ASP A 23 -26.81 -5.11 50.50
CA ASP A 23 -27.36 -3.77 50.63
C ASP A 23 -28.82 -3.81 51.04
N ARG A 24 -29.21 -2.91 51.96
CA ARG A 24 -30.59 -2.84 52.44
C ARG A 24 -31.59 -2.40 51.39
N GLU A 25 -31.13 -1.69 50.38
CA GLU A 25 -31.99 -1.19 49.30
C GLU A 25 -32.19 -2.22 48.19
N PHE A 26 -31.35 -3.24 48.14
CA PHE A 26 -31.44 -4.27 47.12
C PHE A 26 -32.57 -5.25 47.37
N LYS A 27 -33.43 -5.40 46.34
CA LYS A 27 -34.60 -6.26 46.42
C LYS A 27 -34.35 -7.55 45.67
N TYR A 28 -34.44 -8.68 46.36
CA TYR A 28 -34.35 -9.99 45.77
C TYR A 28 -35.47 -10.89 46.30
N THR A 29 -36.27 -11.46 45.46
CA THR A 29 -37.44 -12.29 45.79
C THR A 29 -37.29 -13.74 45.32
N GLY A 30 -36.14 -14.11 44.73
CA GLY A 30 -35.83 -15.46 44.23
C GLY A 30 -35.33 -16.41 45.33
N ASP A 31 -35.03 -17.64 44.93
CA ASP A 31 -34.39 -18.63 45.83
C ASP A 31 -32.94 -18.25 46.10
N ASP A 32 -32.58 -18.15 47.36
CA ASP A 32 -31.23 -17.77 47.82
C ASP A 32 -30.13 -18.71 47.33
N ASN A 33 -30.43 -19.95 47.03
CA ASN A 33 -29.48 -20.92 46.52
C ASN A 33 -29.03 -20.60 45.07
N PHE A 34 -29.86 -19.90 44.30
CA PHE A 34 -29.59 -19.49 42.93
C PHE A 34 -29.19 -18.00 42.80
N TYR A 35 -29.13 -17.23 43.90
CA TYR A 35 -28.84 -15.81 43.84
C TYR A 35 -27.58 -15.50 43.06
N ASN A 36 -26.43 -16.12 43.40
CA ASN A 36 -25.16 -15.85 42.76
C ASN A 36 -25.17 -16.18 41.28
N SER A 37 -25.83 -17.27 40.84
CA SER A 37 -25.97 -17.61 39.43
C SER A 37 -26.87 -16.60 38.72
N ASN A 38 -28.03 -16.26 39.29
CA ASN A 38 -28.98 -15.33 38.68
C ASN A 38 -28.38 -13.91 38.55
N TYR A 39 -27.60 -13.48 39.54
CA TYR A 39 -26.90 -12.19 39.49
C TYR A 39 -25.84 -12.16 38.36
N VAL A 40 -25.02 -13.20 38.28
CA VAL A 40 -23.99 -13.31 37.25
C VAL A 40 -24.58 -13.52 35.87
N ASP A 41 -25.69 -14.28 35.75
CA ASP A 41 -26.43 -14.44 34.50
C ASP A 41 -26.98 -13.09 33.97
N ALA A 42 -27.43 -12.23 34.88
CA ALA A 42 -27.88 -10.87 34.53
C ALA A 42 -26.73 -10.00 34.02
N LEU A 43 -25.53 -10.06 34.63
CA LEU A 43 -24.33 -9.40 34.13
C LEU A 43 -23.96 -9.89 32.72
N GLU A 44 -23.93 -11.21 32.51
CA GLU A 44 -23.65 -11.82 31.22
C GLU A 44 -24.66 -11.40 30.15
N LYS A 45 -25.95 -11.47 30.47
CA LYS A 45 -27.04 -11.05 29.58
C LYS A 45 -26.96 -9.57 29.21
N ALA A 46 -26.52 -8.73 30.14
CA ALA A 46 -26.25 -7.31 29.90
C ALA A 46 -24.97 -7.07 29.14
N GLY A 47 -24.12 -8.09 28.90
CA GLY A 47 -22.81 -7.96 28.26
C GLY A 47 -21.77 -7.25 29.14
N ILE A 48 -21.98 -7.18 30.46
CA ILE A 48 -21.04 -6.56 31.41
C ILE A 48 -19.93 -7.58 31.69
N GLN A 49 -18.72 -7.20 31.32
CA GLN A 49 -17.52 -8.04 31.50
C GLN A 49 -16.68 -7.60 32.71
N LEU A 50 -16.88 -6.36 33.17
CA LEU A 50 -16.23 -5.82 34.34
C LEU A 50 -17.27 -5.10 35.22
N ALA A 51 -17.34 -5.43 36.49
CA ALA A 51 -18.29 -4.83 37.41
C ALA A 51 -17.64 -4.52 38.77
N VAL A 52 -18.09 -3.46 39.41
CA VAL A 52 -17.69 -3.10 40.78
C VAL A 52 -18.90 -3.26 41.69
N ILE A 53 -18.75 -4.02 42.77
CA ILE A 53 -19.78 -4.16 43.78
C ILE A 53 -19.62 -3.03 44.78
N THR A 54 -20.62 -2.18 44.92
CA THR A 54 -20.56 -0.92 45.67
C THR A 54 -21.76 -0.72 46.57
N ASN A 55 -21.97 -1.61 47.54
CA ASN A 55 -23.05 -1.48 48.52
C ASN A 55 -22.88 -0.22 49.41
N HIS A 56 -23.98 0.38 49.81
CA HIS A 56 -23.98 1.59 50.67
C HIS A 56 -23.29 1.35 52.01
N ASN A 57 -22.14 2.01 52.19
CA ASN A 57 -21.36 2.00 53.41
C ASN A 57 -21.05 0.62 53.98
N LYS A 58 -21.07 -0.39 53.13
CA LYS A 58 -20.96 -1.81 53.54
C LYS A 58 -20.16 -2.63 52.53
N PHE A 59 -19.38 -3.55 53.04
CA PHE A 59 -18.71 -4.59 52.28
C PHE A 59 -18.97 -5.96 52.87
N ASP A 60 -19.67 -6.84 52.17
CA ASP A 60 -19.86 -8.23 52.56
C ASP A 60 -18.81 -9.12 51.88
N PHE A 61 -17.80 -9.50 52.63
CA PHE A 61 -16.67 -10.25 52.11
C PHE A 61 -17.05 -11.64 51.61
N GLU A 62 -17.90 -12.37 52.32
CA GLU A 62 -18.27 -13.72 51.92
C GLU A 62 -19.19 -13.72 50.67
N GLU A 63 -20.15 -12.84 50.62
CA GLU A 63 -20.97 -12.65 49.44
C GLU A 63 -20.16 -12.22 48.21
N PHE A 64 -19.30 -11.23 48.36
CA PHE A 64 -18.40 -10.79 47.27
C PHE A 64 -17.55 -11.94 46.77
N LYS A 65 -16.94 -12.74 47.64
CA LYS A 65 -16.11 -13.89 47.29
C LYS A 65 -16.91 -14.96 46.50
N ALA A 66 -18.13 -15.22 46.91
CA ALA A 66 -19.01 -16.20 46.27
C ALA A 66 -19.47 -15.74 44.90
N LEU A 67 -19.88 -14.45 44.78
CA LEU A 67 -20.22 -13.83 43.48
C LEU A 67 -19.02 -13.82 42.53
N ARG A 68 -17.85 -13.38 43.02
CA ARG A 68 -16.61 -13.35 42.22
C ARG A 68 -16.22 -14.71 41.67
N LYS A 69 -16.32 -15.76 42.47
CA LYS A 69 -16.06 -17.14 42.08
C LYS A 69 -17.04 -17.60 40.97
N THR A 70 -18.28 -17.18 41.00
CA THR A 70 -19.27 -17.51 39.99
C THR A 70 -19.04 -16.71 38.68
N ALA A 71 -18.75 -15.43 38.81
CA ALA A 71 -18.48 -14.51 37.68
C ALA A 71 -17.22 -14.92 36.89
N GLN A 72 -16.17 -15.38 37.59
CA GLN A 72 -14.94 -15.86 36.94
C GLN A 72 -15.20 -17.06 35.98
N LYS A 73 -16.18 -17.92 36.24
CA LYS A 73 -16.54 -19.02 35.35
C LYS A 73 -17.10 -18.55 34.01
N LYS A 74 -17.60 -17.32 33.98
CA LYS A 74 -18.17 -16.66 32.80
C LYS A 74 -17.27 -15.55 32.21
N ASN A 75 -15.99 -15.52 32.63
CA ASN A 75 -15.03 -14.49 32.23
C ASN A 75 -15.49 -13.07 32.56
N ILE A 76 -16.23 -12.90 33.67
CA ILE A 76 -16.62 -11.60 34.20
C ILE A 76 -15.74 -11.26 35.41
N ALA A 77 -15.09 -10.10 35.39
CA ALA A 77 -14.30 -9.61 36.53
C ALA A 77 -15.19 -8.81 37.47
N LEU A 78 -15.13 -9.14 38.77
CA LEU A 78 -15.72 -8.34 39.84
C LEU A 78 -14.63 -7.71 40.67
N LEU A 79 -14.66 -6.37 40.78
CA LEU A 79 -13.80 -5.59 41.64
C LEU A 79 -14.50 -5.27 42.98
N PRO A 80 -13.76 -5.31 44.10
CA PRO A 80 -14.34 -4.92 45.41
C PRO A 80 -14.46 -3.41 45.50
N GLY A 81 -15.56 -2.93 46.00
CA GLY A 81 -15.84 -1.52 46.18
C GLY A 81 -16.87 -1.26 47.30
N VAL A 82 -17.07 0.00 47.60
CA VAL A 82 -18.09 0.49 48.55
C VAL A 82 -18.59 1.83 48.03
N GLU A 83 -19.88 2.06 48.01
CA GLU A 83 -20.45 3.42 47.94
C GLU A 83 -20.43 4.05 49.30
N LEU A 84 -19.42 4.90 49.54
CA LEU A 84 -19.21 5.56 50.82
C LEU A 84 -19.88 6.93 50.83
N SER A 85 -20.78 7.16 51.76
CA SER A 85 -21.37 8.48 52.00
C SER A 85 -20.43 9.31 52.86
N VAL A 86 -19.60 10.14 52.21
CA VAL A 86 -18.53 10.92 52.84
C VAL A 86 -19.12 12.18 53.49
N ASN A 87 -18.58 12.58 54.64
CA ASN A 87 -19.07 13.73 55.37
C ASN A 87 -18.54 15.07 54.82
N ASP A 88 -18.96 15.42 53.58
CA ASP A 88 -18.77 16.73 52.95
C ASP A 88 -20.12 17.16 52.34
N GLY A 89 -20.35 18.46 52.20
CA GLY A 89 -21.62 19.03 51.76
C GLY A 89 -22.75 18.90 52.77
N ALA A 90 -23.99 19.31 52.38
CA ALA A 90 -25.15 19.29 53.26
C ALA A 90 -25.71 17.88 53.46
N ASN A 91 -25.67 17.02 52.44
CA ASN A 91 -26.27 15.69 52.45
C ASN A 91 -25.25 14.53 52.50
N GLY A 92 -23.96 14.84 52.52
CA GLY A 92 -22.90 13.89 52.29
C GLY A 92 -22.63 13.71 50.81
N ILE A 93 -21.48 13.11 50.44
CA ILE A 93 -21.09 12.86 49.06
C ILE A 93 -20.96 11.37 48.81
N HIS A 94 -21.73 10.82 47.90
CA HIS A 94 -21.65 9.43 47.47
C HIS A 94 -20.39 9.21 46.61
N THR A 95 -19.49 8.42 47.17
CA THR A 95 -18.18 8.15 46.59
C THR A 95 -17.97 6.66 46.46
N LEU A 96 -17.87 6.17 45.24
CA LEU A 96 -17.52 4.78 44.95
C LEU A 96 -16.03 4.62 45.18
N VAL A 97 -15.66 3.96 46.27
CA VAL A 97 -14.28 3.58 46.54
C VAL A 97 -14.04 2.22 45.93
N VAL A 98 -13.18 2.14 44.90
CA VAL A 98 -12.82 0.88 44.25
C VAL A 98 -11.45 0.46 44.77
N PHE A 99 -11.37 -0.77 45.25
CA PHE A 99 -10.19 -1.31 45.90
C PHE A 99 -9.43 -2.26 45.00
N SER A 100 -8.09 -2.28 45.09
CA SER A 100 -7.27 -3.32 44.48
C SER A 100 -7.44 -4.66 45.19
N ASP A 101 -7.04 -5.76 44.53
CA ASP A 101 -7.07 -7.09 45.13
C ASP A 101 -6.22 -7.21 46.43
N ASP A 102 -5.23 -6.33 46.58
CA ASP A 102 -4.40 -6.29 47.79
C ASP A 102 -5.18 -6.01 49.10
N TRP A 103 -6.37 -5.40 48.99
CA TRP A 103 -7.25 -5.18 50.14
C TRP A 103 -7.89 -6.49 50.66
N LEU A 104 -7.84 -7.52 49.82
CA LEU A 104 -8.37 -8.88 50.12
C LEU A 104 -7.26 -9.95 50.09
N ALA A 105 -6.00 -9.54 50.20
CA ALA A 105 -4.84 -10.42 50.10
C ALA A 105 -4.81 -11.44 51.28
N ASP A 106 -4.32 -12.64 50.96
CA ASP A 106 -4.16 -13.75 51.92
C ASP A 106 -5.44 -14.18 52.64
N GLY A 107 -6.62 -13.88 52.03
CA GLY A 107 -7.92 -14.19 52.60
C GLY A 107 -8.34 -13.26 53.74
N HIS A 108 -7.62 -12.18 53.95
CA HIS A 108 -7.93 -11.13 54.95
C HIS A 108 -8.69 -9.98 54.31
N ASP A 109 -9.71 -9.51 54.99
CA ASP A 109 -10.50 -8.35 54.64
C ASP A 109 -9.94 -7.11 55.35
N HIS A 110 -9.39 -6.17 54.55
CA HIS A 110 -8.91 -4.87 55.03
C HIS A 110 -9.92 -3.74 54.79
N ILE A 111 -11.02 -4.01 54.06
CA ILE A 111 -12.05 -3.01 53.76
C ILE A 111 -12.92 -2.76 54.96
N ASN A 112 -13.43 -3.80 55.66
CA ASN A 112 -14.24 -3.64 56.83
C ASN A 112 -13.52 -2.96 58.03
N PRO A 113 -12.22 -3.22 58.32
CA PRO A 113 -11.43 -2.42 59.26
C PRO A 113 -11.39 -0.94 58.91
N PHE A 114 -11.24 -0.61 57.62
CA PHE A 114 -11.33 0.79 57.15
C PHE A 114 -12.72 1.39 57.40
N LEU A 115 -13.80 0.67 57.08
CA LEU A 115 -15.17 1.12 57.32
C LEU A 115 -15.43 1.36 58.79
N GLY A 116 -14.91 0.50 59.67
CA GLY A 116 -14.96 0.70 61.12
C GLY A 116 -14.37 2.03 61.60
N VAL A 117 -13.27 2.45 60.99
CA VAL A 117 -12.67 3.77 61.25
C VAL A 117 -13.47 4.91 60.61
N ALA A 118 -13.93 4.73 59.36
CA ALA A 118 -14.72 5.76 58.66
C ALA A 118 -16.03 6.09 59.34
N PHE A 119 -16.59 5.13 60.13
CA PHE A 119 -17.82 5.28 60.88
C PHE A 119 -17.61 5.21 62.39
N GLU A 120 -16.43 5.59 62.86
CA GLU A 120 -16.13 5.60 64.29
C GLU A 120 -17.20 6.33 65.09
N GLY A 121 -17.69 5.70 66.20
CA GLY A 121 -18.76 6.23 67.05
C GLY A 121 -20.18 5.97 66.50
N LYS A 122 -20.36 5.25 65.38
CA LYS A 122 -21.68 4.92 64.80
C LYS A 122 -21.85 3.41 64.77
N VAL A 123 -23.09 2.94 64.98
CA VAL A 123 -23.42 1.50 64.77
C VAL A 123 -23.89 1.21 63.39
N PRO A 124 -23.74 -0.04 62.84
CA PRO A 124 -24.14 -0.39 61.49
C PRO A 124 -25.56 0.02 61.10
N ALA A 125 -26.52 -0.12 62.01
CA ALA A 125 -27.90 0.33 61.79
C ALA A 125 -28.06 1.82 61.48
N GLN A 126 -27.09 2.64 61.81
CA GLN A 126 -27.11 4.10 61.59
C GLN A 126 -26.47 4.50 60.25
N TYR A 127 -25.53 3.71 59.76
CA TYR A 127 -24.77 4.11 58.56
C TYR A 127 -24.90 3.17 57.35
N GLU A 128 -25.29 1.88 57.57
CA GLU A 128 -25.54 0.96 56.43
C GLU A 128 -26.88 1.28 55.71
N GLN A 129 -26.96 2.49 55.17
CA GLN A 129 -28.14 3.01 54.45
C GLN A 129 -27.68 4.19 53.58
N GLU A 130 -28.42 4.55 52.55
CA GLU A 130 -28.15 5.60 51.62
C GLU A 130 -27.70 6.92 52.24
N ASN A 131 -28.37 7.38 53.26
CA ASN A 131 -28.08 8.64 53.94
C ASN A 131 -27.16 8.50 55.16
N GLY A 132 -26.57 7.37 55.40
CA GLY A 132 -25.58 7.13 56.46
C GLY A 132 -24.26 7.81 56.13
N ARG A 133 -23.87 8.86 56.90
CA ARG A 133 -22.62 9.58 56.62
C ARG A 133 -21.45 9.00 57.38
N SER A 134 -20.26 9.02 56.77
CA SER A 134 -19.01 8.74 57.46
C SER A 134 -18.70 9.83 58.53
N SER A 135 -17.73 9.55 59.40
CA SER A 135 -17.23 10.52 60.35
C SER A 135 -16.10 11.39 59.77
N LEU A 136 -15.56 10.99 58.62
CA LEU A 136 -14.44 11.61 57.91
C LEU A 136 -14.92 12.48 56.75
N SER A 137 -14.29 13.62 56.53
CA SER A 137 -14.40 14.42 55.31
C SER A 137 -13.74 13.71 54.15
N LEU A 138 -13.93 14.20 52.91
CA LEU A 138 -13.37 13.60 51.70
C LEU A 138 -11.84 13.50 51.74
N LEU A 139 -11.15 14.58 52.11
CA LEU A 139 -9.68 14.57 52.19
C LEU A 139 -9.15 13.70 53.34
N GLU A 140 -9.85 13.65 54.47
CA GLU A 140 -9.52 12.76 55.58
C GLU A 140 -9.73 11.29 55.16
N THR A 141 -10.80 10.99 54.43
CA THR A 141 -11.07 9.68 53.90
C THR A 141 -9.93 9.22 52.96
N ILE A 142 -9.50 10.09 52.03
CA ILE A 142 -8.37 9.77 51.13
C ILE A 142 -7.09 9.53 51.94
N LYS A 143 -6.75 10.42 52.90
CA LYS A 143 -5.58 10.25 53.74
C LYS A 143 -5.62 8.96 54.56
N LYS A 144 -6.80 8.59 55.04
CA LYS A 144 -6.98 7.34 55.79
C LYS A 144 -6.78 6.11 54.94
N LEU A 145 -7.37 6.08 53.72
CA LEU A 145 -7.16 5.01 52.73
C LEU A 145 -5.67 4.88 52.35
N GLU A 146 -4.97 5.99 52.13
CA GLU A 146 -3.53 6.00 51.83
C GLU A 146 -2.70 5.36 52.95
N SER A 147 -3.12 5.52 54.22
CA SER A 147 -2.40 4.96 55.36
C SER A 147 -2.38 3.43 55.44
N TYR A 148 -3.20 2.74 54.63
CA TYR A 148 -3.19 1.27 54.48
C TYR A 148 -2.11 0.76 53.51
N HIS A 149 -1.48 1.69 52.74
CA HIS A 149 -0.46 1.37 51.74
C HIS A 149 -0.93 0.34 50.69
N ARG A 150 -2.23 0.36 50.38
CA ARG A 150 -2.90 -0.48 49.41
C ARG A 150 -3.53 0.41 48.34
N ASP A 151 -3.57 -0.09 47.07
CA ASP A 151 -4.05 0.77 46.00
C ASP A 151 -5.59 0.83 45.93
N PHE A 152 -6.09 2.01 45.56
CA PHE A 152 -7.50 2.30 45.41
C PHE A 152 -7.69 3.51 44.48
N PHE A 153 -8.90 3.67 43.97
CA PHE A 153 -9.31 4.92 43.33
C PHE A 153 -10.77 5.25 43.65
N LEU A 154 -11.16 6.47 43.35
CA LEU A 154 -12.47 7.01 43.60
C LEU A 154 -13.22 7.32 42.29
N VAL A 155 -14.52 6.98 42.29
CA VAL A 155 -15.48 7.45 41.30
C VAL A 155 -16.60 8.13 42.03
N PHE A 156 -16.93 9.38 41.74
CA PHE A 156 -18.05 10.07 42.37
C PHE A 156 -19.36 9.67 41.71
N ALA A 157 -20.26 9.08 42.47
CA ALA A 157 -21.56 8.64 42.04
C ALA A 157 -22.47 9.80 41.63
N HIS A 158 -23.30 9.65 40.63
CA HIS A 158 -24.37 10.56 40.18
C HIS A 158 -24.13 12.04 40.53
N VAL A 159 -22.98 12.58 40.08
CA VAL A 159 -22.40 13.88 40.51
C VAL A 159 -23.35 15.09 40.45
N GLU A 160 -24.38 15.05 39.60
CA GLU A 160 -25.37 16.15 39.44
C GLU A 160 -26.59 15.98 40.32
N ALA A 161 -26.81 14.79 40.91
CA ALA A 161 -27.97 14.47 41.74
C ALA A 161 -27.73 14.88 43.21
N PRO A 162 -28.76 14.90 44.09
CA PRO A 162 -28.57 15.03 45.54
C PRO A 162 -27.54 14.00 46.05
N SER A 163 -26.72 14.39 46.99
CA SER A 163 -25.55 13.64 47.48
C SER A 163 -24.44 13.42 46.40
N GLY A 164 -24.55 14.05 45.26
CA GLY A 164 -23.49 14.09 44.24
C GLY A 164 -22.50 15.23 44.47
N LEU A 165 -21.23 14.99 44.09
CA LEU A 165 -20.14 15.94 44.34
C LEU A 165 -20.43 17.37 43.86
N TRP A 166 -21.01 17.49 42.64
CA TRP A 166 -21.28 18.81 42.03
C TRP A 166 -22.49 19.52 42.61
N ALA A 167 -23.44 18.73 43.13
CA ALA A 167 -24.64 19.29 43.75
C ALA A 167 -24.38 19.75 45.17
N GLU A 168 -23.51 19.05 45.90
CA GLU A 168 -23.25 19.30 47.34
C GLU A 168 -22.17 20.33 47.61
N LEU A 169 -21.19 20.51 46.65
CA LEU A 169 -20.07 21.40 46.86
C LEU A 169 -20.18 22.70 46.07
N GLU A 170 -19.87 23.78 46.79
CA GLU A 170 -19.71 25.10 46.18
C GLU A 170 -18.41 25.22 45.40
N GLY A 171 -18.34 26.19 44.45
CA GLY A 171 -17.21 26.41 43.58
C GLY A 171 -15.87 26.59 44.27
N GLY A 172 -15.84 27.24 45.43
CA GLY A 172 -14.62 27.43 46.23
C GLY A 172 -14.05 26.10 46.73
N ARG A 173 -14.91 25.20 47.22
CA ARG A 173 -14.48 23.87 47.66
C ARG A 173 -14.07 22.98 46.52
N LEU A 174 -14.76 23.06 45.39
CA LEU A 174 -14.35 22.32 44.16
C LEU A 174 -12.98 22.79 43.67
N ALA A 175 -12.70 24.10 43.72
CA ALA A 175 -11.39 24.63 43.34
C ALA A 175 -10.26 24.17 44.28
N GLU A 176 -10.53 24.14 45.60
CA GLU A 176 -9.60 23.58 46.59
C GLU A 176 -9.27 22.10 46.30
N LEU A 177 -10.29 21.28 46.03
CA LEU A 177 -10.13 19.89 45.68
C LEU A 177 -9.35 19.75 44.36
N GLY A 178 -9.65 20.57 43.33
CA GLY A 178 -8.94 20.59 42.05
C GLY A 178 -7.46 20.90 42.16
N GLN A 179 -7.03 21.61 43.20
CA GLN A 179 -5.60 21.90 43.52
C GLN A 179 -4.96 20.84 44.41
N ASN A 180 -5.76 19.98 45.04
CA ASN A 180 -5.24 18.97 45.96
C ASN A 180 -4.68 17.76 45.19
N GLU A 181 -3.37 17.49 45.35
CA GLU A 181 -2.66 16.40 44.64
C GLU A 181 -3.21 15.02 45.00
N PHE A 182 -3.55 14.77 46.28
CA PHE A 182 -4.11 13.47 46.68
C PHE A 182 -5.48 13.24 46.07
N PHE A 183 -6.32 14.26 46.05
CA PHE A 183 -7.62 14.18 45.40
C PHE A 183 -7.48 13.91 43.92
N ARG A 184 -6.66 14.68 43.19
CA ARG A 184 -6.42 14.50 41.77
C ARG A 184 -5.88 13.11 41.42
N ARG A 185 -4.95 12.60 42.22
CA ARG A 185 -4.32 11.30 41.99
C ARG A 185 -5.28 10.13 42.19
N ARG A 186 -6.23 10.26 43.09
CA ARG A 186 -7.15 9.19 43.50
C ARG A 186 -8.52 9.25 42.83
N THR A 187 -8.94 10.38 42.35
CA THR A 187 -10.24 10.57 41.69
C THR A 187 -10.08 10.30 40.21
N LEU A 188 -10.68 9.21 39.72
CA LEU A 188 -10.55 8.80 38.34
C LEU A 188 -11.86 8.91 37.53
N GLY A 189 -13.02 9.11 38.19
CA GLY A 189 -14.27 9.17 37.47
C GLY A 189 -15.34 10.04 38.09
N PHE A 190 -16.20 10.62 37.25
CA PHE A 190 -17.47 11.26 37.58
C PHE A 190 -18.60 10.52 36.89
N GLN A 191 -19.56 10.03 37.64
CA GLN A 191 -20.64 9.21 37.12
C GLN A 191 -21.90 10.06 36.82
N LYS A 192 -22.61 9.70 35.73
CA LYS A 192 -23.89 10.30 35.31
C LYS A 192 -23.78 11.82 35.06
N VAL A 193 -22.75 12.23 34.32
CA VAL A 193 -22.63 13.61 33.84
C VAL A 193 -23.56 13.81 32.65
N GLN A 194 -24.62 14.62 32.82
CA GLN A 194 -25.66 14.82 31.80
C GLN A 194 -25.75 16.26 31.32
N THR A 195 -25.46 17.21 32.19
CA THR A 195 -25.62 18.64 31.93
C THR A 195 -24.27 19.23 31.47
N TYR A 196 -24.16 19.56 30.19
CA TYR A 196 -22.94 20.14 29.62
C TYR A 196 -22.78 21.62 29.99
N ASN A 197 -23.82 22.44 29.81
CA ASN A 197 -23.75 23.90 29.90
C ASN A 197 -24.88 24.48 30.77
N LYS A 198 -24.49 25.42 31.67
CA LYS A 198 -25.42 26.12 32.56
C LYS A 198 -26.55 26.87 31.82
N GLN A 199 -26.35 27.27 30.57
CA GLN A 199 -27.38 27.95 29.77
C GLN A 199 -28.54 27.04 29.40
N GLN A 200 -28.33 25.73 29.34
CA GLN A 200 -29.38 24.75 29.00
C GLN A 200 -30.29 24.46 30.20
N GLU A 201 -29.77 24.51 31.42
CA GLU A 201 -30.54 24.33 32.65
C GLU A 201 -30.11 25.33 33.73
N LYS A 202 -30.83 26.42 33.88
CA LYS A 202 -30.57 27.42 34.94
C LYS A 202 -30.59 26.77 36.33
N ASN A 203 -29.55 27.04 37.13
CA ASN A 203 -29.38 26.60 38.49
C ASN A 203 -28.98 25.13 38.77
N LYS A 204 -28.71 24.32 37.73
CA LYS A 204 -28.14 22.97 37.94
C LYS A 204 -26.62 22.97 37.89
N PRO A 205 -25.96 22.05 38.60
CA PRO A 205 -24.53 21.77 38.39
C PRO A 205 -24.31 21.39 36.92
N CYS A 206 -23.16 21.74 36.34
CA CYS A 206 -22.87 21.41 34.97
C CYS A 206 -21.37 21.22 34.74
N ARG A 207 -21.01 20.43 33.72
CA ARG A 207 -19.64 20.12 33.30
C ARG A 207 -18.77 21.37 33.16
N THR A 208 -19.20 22.34 32.34
CA THR A 208 -18.40 23.54 32.03
C THR A 208 -18.04 24.33 33.31
N LYS A 209 -19.01 24.48 34.23
CA LYS A 209 -18.78 25.18 35.50
C LYS A 209 -17.81 24.41 36.39
N THR A 210 -17.98 23.11 36.49
CA THR A 210 -17.10 22.25 37.30
C THR A 210 -15.67 22.24 36.73
N GLN A 211 -15.49 22.15 35.44
CA GLN A 211 -14.18 22.23 34.77
C GLN A 211 -13.48 23.57 35.07
N GLN A 212 -14.22 24.69 35.10
CA GLN A 212 -13.66 26.00 35.45
C GLN A 212 -13.10 26.03 36.88
N HIS A 213 -13.75 25.31 37.82
CA HIS A 213 -13.29 25.23 39.21
C HIS A 213 -12.13 24.25 39.40
N LEU A 214 -12.13 23.12 38.65
CA LEU A 214 -11.09 22.12 38.77
C LEU A 214 -9.78 22.49 38.00
N GLY A 215 -9.82 23.51 37.12
CA GLY A 215 -8.68 23.95 36.32
C GLY A 215 -8.32 22.97 35.21
N ASP A 216 -7.04 22.70 35.05
CA ASP A 216 -6.54 21.85 33.92
C ASP A 216 -6.83 20.36 34.10
N TRP A 217 -7.34 19.96 35.27
CA TRP A 217 -7.59 18.57 35.58
C TRP A 217 -9.08 18.24 35.54
N TYR A 218 -9.41 17.15 34.89
CA TYR A 218 -10.77 16.63 34.86
C TYR A 218 -10.74 15.10 34.64
N PRO A 219 -11.41 14.30 35.54
CA PRO A 219 -11.37 12.84 35.43
C PRO A 219 -12.29 12.28 34.32
N ALA A 220 -12.31 10.95 34.16
CA ALA A 220 -13.18 10.26 33.21
C ALA A 220 -14.67 10.50 33.53
N GLU A 221 -15.51 10.58 32.50
CA GLU A 221 -16.97 10.52 32.69
C GLU A 221 -17.41 9.07 32.50
N LEU A 222 -18.20 8.57 33.44
CA LEU A 222 -18.63 7.19 33.50
C LEU A 222 -20.14 7.09 33.58
N GLU A 223 -20.68 5.95 33.19
CA GLU A 223 -22.07 5.58 33.43
C GLU A 223 -22.12 4.32 34.34
N GLY A 224 -23.27 4.03 34.91
CA GLY A 224 -23.52 2.84 35.71
C GLY A 224 -24.99 2.75 36.03
N CYS A 225 -25.48 1.53 36.20
CA CYS A 225 -26.92 1.29 36.34
C CYS A 225 -27.45 1.63 37.77
N ASP A 226 -26.62 1.52 38.79
CA ASP A 226 -27.06 1.73 40.18
C ASP A 226 -28.24 0.81 40.53
N ALA A 227 -28.07 -0.47 40.19
CA ALA A 227 -29.13 -1.46 40.22
C ALA A 227 -29.53 -1.83 41.66
N LYS A 228 -30.82 -1.73 41.98
CA LYS A 228 -31.41 -2.09 43.28
C LYS A 228 -32.15 -3.45 43.22
N CYS A 229 -32.12 -4.14 42.11
CA CYS A 229 -32.58 -5.52 41.90
C CYS A 229 -31.84 -6.15 40.72
N ILE A 230 -31.99 -7.48 40.54
CA ILE A 230 -31.30 -8.19 39.45
C ILE A 230 -31.79 -7.73 38.07
N GLU A 231 -33.06 -7.40 37.93
CA GLU A 231 -33.71 -6.94 36.69
C GLU A 231 -33.17 -5.58 36.19
N ASP A 232 -32.63 -4.76 37.13
CA ASP A 232 -32.09 -3.44 36.82
C ASP A 232 -30.65 -3.50 36.34
N ILE A 233 -29.98 -4.65 36.47
CA ILE A 233 -28.59 -4.81 36.04
C ILE A 233 -28.44 -4.58 34.50
N GLY A 234 -27.59 -3.62 34.19
CA GLY A 234 -27.32 -3.23 32.79
C GLY A 234 -28.36 -2.33 32.15
N GLN A 235 -29.36 -1.85 32.93
CA GLN A 235 -30.29 -0.82 32.47
C GLN A 235 -29.61 0.57 32.39
N GLY A 236 -30.16 1.41 31.52
CA GLY A 236 -29.62 2.77 31.33
C GLY A 236 -28.47 2.82 30.30
N LYS A 237 -27.65 3.88 30.44
CA LYS A 237 -26.51 4.08 29.50
C LYS A 237 -25.37 3.14 29.85
N ALA A 238 -24.76 2.58 28.80
CA ALA A 238 -23.59 1.73 28.95
C ALA A 238 -22.29 2.56 29.03
N CYS A 239 -21.31 2.02 29.75
CA CYS A 239 -19.95 2.54 29.78
C CYS A 239 -19.01 1.43 29.29
N TYR A 240 -18.08 1.79 28.41
CA TYR A 240 -17.09 0.87 27.87
C TYR A 240 -15.70 1.37 28.19
N LEU A 241 -14.84 0.44 28.60
CA LEU A 241 -13.42 0.67 28.80
C LEU A 241 -12.62 -0.15 27.80
N LYS A 242 -11.54 0.42 27.28
CA LYS A 242 -10.58 -0.30 26.41
C LYS A 242 -9.50 -0.90 27.30
N LEU A 243 -9.54 -2.22 27.48
CA LEU A 243 -8.69 -2.98 28.41
C LEU A 243 -7.98 -4.13 27.69
N GLY A 244 -6.70 -4.38 28.01
CA GLY A 244 -5.94 -5.54 27.58
C GLY A 244 -6.15 -6.77 28.45
N GLU A 245 -6.57 -6.53 29.71
CA GLU A 245 -6.92 -7.55 30.67
C GLU A 245 -7.99 -7.08 31.62
N LEU A 246 -8.71 -8.02 32.22
CA LEU A 246 -9.72 -7.69 33.23
C LEU A 246 -9.08 -7.61 34.62
N SER A 247 -8.43 -6.49 34.94
CA SER A 247 -7.74 -6.25 36.20
C SER A 247 -7.99 -4.84 36.76
N PHE A 248 -7.75 -4.64 38.06
CA PHE A 248 -7.83 -3.31 38.70
C PHE A 248 -6.83 -2.34 38.03
N GLU A 249 -5.62 -2.78 37.77
CA GLU A 249 -4.55 -1.99 37.17
C GLU A 249 -4.92 -1.53 35.75
N ALA A 250 -5.48 -2.40 34.93
CA ALA A 250 -5.93 -2.05 33.60
C ALA A 250 -7.08 -1.03 33.63
N VAL A 251 -8.03 -1.19 34.55
CA VAL A 251 -9.11 -0.20 34.77
C VAL A 251 -8.53 1.15 35.15
N LYS A 252 -7.63 1.18 36.13
CA LYS A 252 -6.98 2.41 36.60
C LYS A 252 -6.20 3.08 35.46
N PHE A 253 -5.51 2.30 34.66
CA PHE A 253 -4.82 2.79 33.45
C PHE A 253 -5.81 3.40 32.46
N ALA A 254 -6.90 2.72 32.16
CA ALA A 254 -7.91 3.20 31.21
C ALA A 254 -8.55 4.51 31.67
N LEU A 255 -8.85 4.64 32.97
CA LEU A 255 -9.42 5.86 33.53
C LEU A 255 -8.43 7.02 33.61
N SER A 256 -7.11 6.75 33.54
CA SER A 256 -6.09 7.79 33.45
C SER A 256 -5.94 8.41 32.06
N ASP A 257 -6.43 7.77 31.02
CA ASP A 257 -6.49 8.28 29.63
C ASP A 257 -7.89 8.13 29.03
N PRO A 258 -8.88 8.85 29.57
CA PRO A 258 -10.28 8.66 29.20
C PRO A 258 -10.57 8.99 27.74
N ALA A 259 -9.82 9.89 27.13
CA ALA A 259 -10.02 10.28 25.74
C ALA A 259 -9.85 9.11 24.74
N SER A 260 -8.98 8.16 25.08
CA SER A 260 -8.68 7.00 24.22
C SER A 260 -9.31 5.70 24.73
N ARG A 261 -9.63 5.63 26.02
CA ARG A 261 -9.96 4.36 26.67
C ARG A 261 -11.32 4.30 27.36
N VAL A 262 -12.10 5.39 27.31
CA VAL A 262 -13.46 5.43 27.87
C VAL A 262 -14.43 5.87 26.78
N ALA A 263 -15.50 5.12 26.58
CA ALA A 263 -16.54 5.46 25.60
C ALA A 263 -17.92 5.02 26.08
N MET A 264 -18.96 5.79 25.70
CA MET A 264 -20.35 5.38 25.89
C MET A 264 -20.82 4.46 24.75
N GLU A 265 -20.24 4.66 23.57
CA GLU A 265 -20.38 3.80 22.40
C GLU A 265 -18.98 3.54 21.83
N PRO A 266 -18.48 2.30 21.89
CA PRO A 266 -17.14 2.01 21.40
C PRO A 266 -17.07 2.19 19.88
N PRO A 267 -16.02 2.80 19.36
CA PRO A 267 -15.82 2.93 17.93
C PRO A 267 -15.70 1.53 17.30
N LYS A 268 -16.34 1.33 16.15
CA LYS A 268 -16.19 0.12 15.35
C LYS A 268 -15.11 0.36 14.31
N HIS A 269 -14.12 -0.51 14.27
CA HIS A 269 -13.14 -0.49 13.21
C HIS A 269 -13.84 -0.77 11.86
N GLN A 270 -13.60 0.08 10.86
CA GLN A 270 -14.28 0.03 9.57
C GLN A 270 -13.39 -0.47 8.43
N GLY A 271 -12.08 -0.51 8.64
CA GLY A 271 -11.09 -0.95 7.67
C GLY A 271 -10.88 -2.46 7.68
N SER A 272 -10.23 -2.95 6.63
CA SER A 272 -9.66 -4.29 6.65
C SER A 272 -8.42 -4.32 7.54
N PHE A 273 -8.10 -5.46 8.15
CA PHE A 273 -6.96 -5.56 9.05
C PHE A 273 -6.38 -6.97 9.11
N ILE A 274 -5.12 -7.05 9.48
CA ILE A 274 -4.42 -8.29 9.78
C ILE A 274 -4.75 -8.70 11.21
N ARG A 275 -5.30 -9.91 11.39
CA ARG A 275 -5.67 -10.45 12.69
C ARG A 275 -4.52 -11.19 13.39
N GLY A 276 -3.65 -11.81 12.60
CA GLY A 276 -2.51 -12.53 13.15
C GLY A 276 -1.62 -13.14 12.08
N ILE A 277 -0.47 -13.62 12.53
CA ILE A 277 0.51 -14.29 11.71
C ILE A 277 1.08 -15.49 12.46
N HIS A 278 1.26 -16.60 11.76
CA HIS A 278 1.86 -17.83 12.27
C HIS A 278 3.01 -18.26 11.37
N PHE A 279 4.04 -18.80 11.97
CA PHE A 279 5.25 -19.24 11.30
C PHE A 279 5.46 -20.74 11.49
N ASP A 280 5.70 -21.45 10.38
CA ASP A 280 6.12 -22.83 10.34
C ASP A 280 7.54 -22.88 9.76
N GLY A 281 8.55 -23.17 10.57
CA GLY A 281 9.97 -23.24 10.20
C GLY A 281 10.72 -21.90 10.34
N GLY A 282 12.04 -21.97 10.19
CA GLY A 282 12.96 -20.85 10.33
C GLY A 282 13.17 -20.37 11.77
N ILE A 283 13.66 -19.15 11.93
CA ILE A 283 13.98 -18.57 13.25
C ILE A 283 12.75 -18.17 14.08
N LEU A 284 11.57 -18.19 13.47
CA LEU A 284 10.28 -17.87 14.08
C LEU A 284 9.37 -19.11 14.22
N ASP A 285 9.93 -20.31 14.07
CA ASP A 285 9.15 -21.54 14.09
C ASP A 285 8.23 -21.66 15.31
N GLY A 286 6.96 -21.99 15.06
CA GLY A 286 5.91 -22.12 16.07
C GLY A 286 5.41 -20.81 16.68
N GLN A 287 5.98 -19.65 16.32
CA GLN A 287 5.50 -18.36 16.84
C GLN A 287 4.18 -17.96 16.19
N THR A 288 3.27 -17.49 17.03
CA THR A 288 1.99 -16.90 16.60
C THR A 288 1.86 -15.52 17.23
N LEU A 289 1.66 -14.51 16.40
CA LEU A 289 1.40 -13.14 16.84
C LEU A 289 -0.03 -12.78 16.47
N HIS A 290 -0.77 -12.24 17.44
CA HIS A 290 -2.09 -11.69 17.22
C HIS A 290 -2.01 -10.17 17.19
N PHE A 291 -2.66 -9.55 16.22
CA PHE A 291 -2.69 -8.10 16.07
C PHE A 291 -4.05 -7.52 16.44
N SER A 292 -4.00 -6.35 17.04
CA SER A 292 -5.16 -5.47 17.20
C SER A 292 -5.50 -4.80 15.87
N PRO A 293 -6.75 -4.48 15.57
CA PRO A 293 -7.10 -3.68 14.40
C PRO A 293 -6.61 -2.23 14.45
N GLU A 294 -6.05 -1.76 15.58
CA GLU A 294 -5.55 -0.41 15.76
C GLU A 294 -4.02 -0.38 15.77
N LEU A 295 -3.38 0.04 16.86
CA LEU A 295 -1.92 0.17 16.94
C LEU A 295 -1.25 -1.07 17.53
N ASN A 296 -0.31 -1.62 16.78
CA ASN A 296 0.55 -2.72 17.18
C ASN A 296 2.01 -2.27 17.14
N THR A 297 2.77 -2.56 18.18
CA THR A 297 4.19 -2.22 18.23
C THR A 297 5.05 -3.44 18.54
N LEU A 298 6.08 -3.65 17.72
CA LEU A 298 7.12 -4.64 17.97
C LEU A 298 8.29 -3.92 18.63
N ILE A 299 8.61 -4.30 19.85
CA ILE A 299 9.73 -3.73 20.62
C ILE A 299 10.82 -4.79 20.85
N GLY A 300 12.05 -4.35 21.06
CA GLY A 300 13.17 -5.25 21.31
C GLY A 300 14.49 -4.56 21.01
N ILE A 301 15.59 -5.08 21.50
CA ILE A 301 16.93 -4.58 21.18
C ILE A 301 17.25 -4.77 19.69
N ARG A 302 18.34 -4.16 19.22
CA ARG A 302 18.79 -4.37 17.83
C ARG A 302 19.12 -5.86 17.63
N GLY A 303 18.70 -6.42 16.48
CA GLY A 303 18.87 -7.85 16.18
C GLY A 303 17.85 -8.79 16.83
N SER A 304 16.81 -8.30 17.50
CA SER A 304 15.80 -9.15 18.18
C SER A 304 14.75 -9.77 17.25
N GLY A 305 14.81 -9.56 15.92
CA GLY A 305 13.89 -10.15 14.95
C GLY A 305 12.69 -9.29 14.55
N LYS A 306 12.58 -8.05 15.04
CA LYS A 306 11.45 -7.15 14.68
C LYS A 306 11.29 -6.96 13.18
N SER A 307 12.36 -6.56 12.48
CA SER A 307 12.37 -6.37 11.03
C SER A 307 12.12 -7.67 10.27
N SER A 308 12.54 -8.82 10.82
CA SER A 308 12.24 -10.15 10.25
C SER A 308 10.75 -10.43 10.24
N ILE A 309 10.03 -10.09 11.33
CA ILE A 309 8.57 -10.24 11.42
C ILE A 309 7.88 -9.31 10.43
N LEU A 310 8.26 -8.02 10.37
CA LEU A 310 7.63 -7.07 9.44
C LEU A 310 7.87 -7.44 7.97
N GLU A 311 9.10 -7.85 7.62
CA GLU A 311 9.40 -8.32 6.27
C GLU A 311 8.64 -9.61 5.91
N ALA A 312 8.41 -10.50 6.89
CA ALA A 312 7.59 -11.69 6.67
C ALA A 312 6.11 -11.34 6.43
N VAL A 313 5.56 -10.35 7.15
CA VAL A 313 4.22 -9.81 6.88
C VAL A 313 4.16 -9.23 5.47
N ARG A 314 5.11 -8.36 5.08
CA ARG A 314 5.21 -7.82 3.73
C ARG A 314 5.27 -8.93 2.68
N TYR A 315 6.11 -9.95 2.92
CA TYR A 315 6.27 -11.09 2.02
C TYR A 315 4.98 -11.89 1.87
N ALA A 316 4.29 -12.21 2.97
CA ALA A 316 3.02 -12.92 2.94
C ALA A 316 1.95 -12.18 2.14
N LEU A 317 1.89 -10.85 2.27
CA LEU A 317 0.93 -9.98 1.60
C LEU A 317 1.29 -9.66 0.14
N ASP A 318 2.44 -10.13 -0.33
CA ASP A 318 2.97 -9.82 -1.67
C ASP A 318 3.04 -8.31 -1.95
N ILE A 319 3.38 -7.52 -0.92
CA ILE A 319 3.60 -6.07 -1.09
C ILE A 319 4.94 -5.87 -1.81
N PRO A 320 4.97 -5.22 -2.98
CA PRO A 320 6.19 -4.99 -3.72
C PRO A 320 7.11 -4.05 -2.94
N ARG A 321 8.41 -4.21 -3.15
CA ARG A 321 9.38 -3.19 -2.76
C ARG A 321 9.36 -2.10 -3.82
N GLY A 322 9.47 -0.83 -3.43
CA GLY A 322 9.59 0.27 -4.39
C GLY A 322 10.76 0.04 -5.35
N GLU A 323 10.68 0.54 -6.58
CA GLU A 323 11.72 0.37 -7.62
C GLU A 323 13.10 0.88 -7.17
N LYS A 324 13.12 1.88 -6.27
CA LYS A 324 14.33 2.48 -5.68
C LYS A 324 14.59 2.03 -4.25
N ALA A 325 13.96 0.93 -3.78
CA ALA A 325 14.16 0.44 -2.43
C ALA A 325 15.64 0.11 -2.19
N GLN A 326 16.18 0.69 -1.13
CA GLN A 326 17.55 0.42 -0.71
C GLN A 326 17.65 -1.00 -0.11
N ASP A 327 18.82 -1.60 -0.25
CA ASP A 327 19.16 -2.89 0.39
C ASP A 327 18.25 -4.08 0.02
N THR A 328 17.78 -4.15 -1.21
CA THR A 328 16.91 -5.25 -1.67
C THR A 328 17.54 -6.63 -1.46
N LYS A 329 18.86 -6.76 -1.68
CA LYS A 329 19.60 -8.02 -1.42
C LYS A 329 19.56 -8.40 0.05
N TYR A 330 19.78 -7.44 0.94
CA TYR A 330 19.71 -7.67 2.39
C TYR A 330 18.31 -8.12 2.82
N LYS A 331 17.28 -7.48 2.31
CA LYS A 331 15.88 -7.83 2.60
C LYS A 331 15.51 -9.23 2.07
N ASP A 332 16.07 -9.65 0.92
CA ASP A 332 15.91 -11.02 0.40
C ASP A 332 16.63 -12.06 1.26
N GLU A 333 17.83 -11.74 1.72
CA GLU A 333 18.59 -12.59 2.64
C GLU A 333 17.89 -12.68 4.00
N LEU A 334 17.28 -11.58 4.48
CA LEU A 334 16.52 -11.53 5.71
C LEU A 334 15.33 -12.48 5.66
N ILE A 335 14.53 -12.46 4.59
CA ILE A 335 13.41 -13.40 4.42
C ILE A 335 13.89 -14.84 4.32
N ARG A 336 15.00 -15.08 3.59
CA ARG A 336 15.61 -16.41 3.51
C ARG A 336 16.01 -16.92 4.89
N HIS A 337 16.64 -16.07 5.71
CA HIS A 337 17.04 -16.43 7.07
C HIS A 337 15.84 -16.62 7.99
N THR A 338 14.81 -15.77 7.83
CA THR A 338 13.61 -15.81 8.66
C THR A 338 12.80 -17.08 8.48
N LEU A 339 12.56 -17.50 7.23
CA LEU A 339 11.70 -18.64 6.92
C LEU A 339 12.49 -19.95 6.72
N GLY A 340 13.74 -19.86 6.26
CA GLY A 340 14.51 -21.05 5.93
C GLY A 340 13.98 -21.81 4.70
N SER A 341 14.53 -23.01 4.48
CA SER A 341 14.08 -23.89 3.38
C SER A 341 12.76 -24.57 3.74
N GLY A 342 11.74 -24.39 2.89
CA GLY A 342 10.41 -24.96 3.10
C GLY A 342 9.59 -24.26 4.19
N GLY A 343 10.12 -23.21 4.80
CA GLY A 343 9.40 -22.43 5.80
C GLY A 343 8.16 -21.77 5.21
N LYS A 344 7.14 -21.64 6.02
CA LYS A 344 5.81 -21.15 5.63
C LYS A 344 5.34 -20.09 6.59
N VAL A 345 4.74 -19.06 6.04
CA VAL A 345 4.06 -18.04 6.81
C VAL A 345 2.57 -18.08 6.50
N THR A 346 1.75 -18.08 7.55
CA THR A 346 0.29 -18.08 7.46
C THR A 346 -0.24 -16.84 8.15
N LEU A 347 -0.94 -16.00 7.41
CA LEU A 347 -1.50 -14.74 7.89
C LEU A 347 -3.02 -14.83 7.83
N THR A 348 -3.68 -14.41 8.91
CA THR A 348 -5.13 -14.26 8.98
C THR A 348 -5.49 -12.79 8.87
N ALA A 349 -6.39 -12.45 7.96
CA ALA A 349 -6.85 -11.08 7.71
C ALA A 349 -8.37 -11.02 7.66
N CYS A 350 -8.93 -9.88 8.09
CA CYS A 350 -10.34 -9.57 7.96
C CYS A 350 -10.53 -8.48 6.90
N ASP A 351 -11.47 -8.68 6.01
CA ASP A 351 -11.85 -7.64 5.04
C ASP A 351 -12.76 -6.58 5.67
N VAL A 352 -13.13 -5.58 4.87
CA VAL A 352 -14.03 -4.48 5.29
C VAL A 352 -15.45 -4.95 5.68
N TYR A 353 -15.82 -6.16 5.31
CA TYR A 353 -17.11 -6.76 5.66
C TYR A 353 -17.03 -7.67 6.90
N GLY A 354 -15.84 -7.81 7.49
CA GLY A 354 -15.57 -8.69 8.63
C GLY A 354 -15.37 -10.16 8.24
N GLN A 355 -15.20 -10.45 6.94
CA GLN A 355 -14.95 -11.80 6.46
C GLN A 355 -13.48 -12.17 6.67
N GLU A 356 -13.23 -13.35 7.24
CA GLU A 356 -11.88 -13.81 7.57
C GLU A 356 -11.27 -14.62 6.43
N PHE A 357 -10.10 -14.17 5.97
CA PHE A 357 -9.28 -14.83 4.97
C PHE A 357 -7.98 -15.36 5.60
N THR A 358 -7.52 -16.48 5.11
CA THR A 358 -6.20 -17.03 5.43
C THR A 358 -5.31 -16.90 4.21
N ILE A 359 -4.17 -16.23 4.37
CA ILE A 359 -3.13 -16.08 3.35
C ILE A 359 -1.95 -16.94 3.76
N SER A 360 -1.59 -17.91 2.95
CA SER A 360 -0.48 -18.83 3.22
C SER A 360 0.56 -18.71 2.12
N ARG A 361 1.82 -18.53 2.50
CA ARG A 361 2.93 -18.46 1.56
C ARG A 361 4.11 -19.31 2.03
N ILE A 362 4.50 -20.25 1.19
CA ILE A 362 5.74 -21.02 1.37
C ILE A 362 6.89 -20.19 0.79
N PHE A 363 8.07 -20.30 1.37
CA PHE A 363 9.24 -19.56 0.88
C PHE A 363 9.53 -19.90 -0.60
N ARG A 364 9.64 -18.86 -1.43
CA ARG A 364 9.80 -18.88 -2.91
C ARG A 364 8.57 -19.28 -3.72
N GLU A 365 7.43 -19.51 -3.07
CA GLU A 365 6.17 -19.75 -3.76
C GLU A 365 5.31 -18.49 -3.82
N ALA A 366 4.32 -18.49 -4.69
CA ALA A 366 3.29 -17.46 -4.70
C ALA A 366 2.36 -17.62 -3.49
N PRO A 367 1.77 -16.54 -2.96
CA PRO A 367 0.81 -16.63 -1.87
C PRO A 367 -0.49 -17.30 -2.33
N ASN A 368 -1.07 -18.10 -1.45
CA ASN A 368 -2.39 -18.71 -1.63
C ASN A 368 -3.38 -18.07 -0.67
N VAL A 369 -4.55 -17.70 -1.18
CA VAL A 369 -5.65 -17.11 -0.38
C VAL A 369 -6.73 -18.15 -0.16
N TYR A 370 -7.18 -18.31 1.07
CA TYR A 370 -8.24 -19.24 1.45
C TYR A 370 -9.37 -18.50 2.14
N LEU A 371 -10.59 -18.92 1.86
CA LEU A 371 -11.81 -18.52 2.54
C LEU A 371 -12.51 -19.78 3.03
N ASP A 372 -12.79 -19.87 4.33
CA ASP A 372 -13.36 -21.06 4.97
C ASP A 372 -12.62 -22.35 4.60
N GLY A 373 -11.28 -22.27 4.55
CA GLY A 373 -10.42 -23.40 4.18
C GLY A 373 -10.39 -23.76 2.69
N LYS A 374 -11.13 -23.04 1.83
CA LYS A 374 -11.17 -23.26 0.38
C LYS A 374 -10.27 -22.28 -0.33
N LEU A 375 -9.39 -22.77 -1.19
CA LEU A 375 -8.51 -21.96 -2.04
C LEU A 375 -9.34 -21.05 -2.96
N GLN A 376 -8.97 -19.78 -3.02
CA GLN A 376 -9.62 -18.74 -3.83
C GLN A 376 -8.66 -18.27 -4.94
N PRO A 377 -8.61 -18.96 -6.09
CA PRO A 377 -7.73 -18.55 -7.17
C PRO A 377 -8.13 -17.18 -7.74
N GLY A 378 -7.14 -16.29 -7.94
CA GLY A 378 -7.36 -14.99 -8.57
C GLY A 378 -7.89 -13.89 -7.62
N VAL A 379 -8.05 -14.16 -6.33
CA VAL A 379 -8.40 -13.13 -5.34
C VAL A 379 -7.16 -12.29 -5.05
N SER A 380 -7.28 -10.97 -5.26
CA SER A 380 -6.20 -10.02 -4.94
C SER A 380 -6.12 -9.79 -3.43
N ILE A 381 -4.95 -10.06 -2.85
CA ILE A 381 -4.71 -9.80 -1.43
C ILE A 381 -4.86 -8.32 -1.11
N ARG A 382 -4.32 -7.44 -1.97
CA ARG A 382 -4.16 -6.00 -1.72
C ARG A 382 -5.34 -5.14 -2.18
N GLU A 383 -6.33 -5.73 -2.84
CA GLU A 383 -7.53 -5.03 -3.30
C GLU A 383 -8.81 -5.63 -2.72
N THR A 384 -8.84 -6.96 -2.57
CA THR A 384 -10.03 -7.68 -2.12
C THR A 384 -9.99 -8.03 -0.64
N VAL A 385 -8.85 -8.56 -0.15
CA VAL A 385 -8.73 -8.98 1.26
C VAL A 385 -8.35 -7.81 2.15
N LEU A 386 -7.29 -7.09 1.79
CA LEU A 386 -6.82 -5.91 2.51
C LEU A 386 -6.83 -4.71 1.57
N ARG A 387 -7.48 -3.64 2.01
CA ARG A 387 -7.53 -2.42 1.21
C ARG A 387 -6.21 -1.68 1.30
N ARG A 388 -5.39 -1.82 0.23
CA ARG A 388 -4.13 -1.09 0.01
C ARG A 388 -3.17 -1.09 1.21
N PRO A 389 -2.71 -2.26 1.66
CA PRO A 389 -1.69 -2.31 2.68
C PRO A 389 -0.40 -1.67 2.16
N ILE A 390 0.23 -0.82 2.98
CA ILE A 390 1.48 -0.13 2.62
C ILE A 390 2.59 -0.52 3.60
N TYR A 391 3.81 -0.66 3.08
CA TYR A 391 4.99 -1.02 3.84
C TYR A 391 6.12 -0.04 3.61
N PHE A 392 6.72 0.44 4.69
CA PHE A 392 7.96 1.21 4.70
C PHE A 392 9.00 0.46 5.52
N GLY A 393 10.09 0.08 4.88
CA GLY A 393 11.24 -0.53 5.54
C GLY A 393 12.09 0.51 6.25
N GLN A 394 13.10 0.03 6.99
CA GLN A 394 14.04 0.88 7.70
C GLN A 394 14.67 1.92 6.76
N LYS A 395 14.66 3.19 7.16
CA LYS A 395 15.14 4.34 6.39
C LYS A 395 14.40 4.66 5.08
N ASP A 396 13.36 3.91 4.72
CA ASP A 396 12.59 4.23 3.50
C ASP A 396 11.96 5.63 3.57
N LEU A 397 11.63 6.12 4.76
CA LEU A 397 11.08 7.46 4.99
C LEU A 397 12.15 8.55 5.09
N SER A 398 13.37 8.22 5.50
CA SER A 398 14.46 9.18 5.68
C SER A 398 15.39 9.30 4.47
N SER A 399 15.41 8.28 3.59
CA SER A 399 16.25 8.28 2.39
C SER A 399 15.65 9.18 1.30
N THR A 400 15.87 10.49 1.44
CA THR A 400 15.42 11.52 0.50
C THR A 400 16.47 11.78 -0.58
N GLY A 401 16.90 10.75 -1.30
CA GLY A 401 17.78 10.87 -2.46
C GLY A 401 17.07 11.49 -3.68
N GLU A 402 17.80 11.69 -4.76
CA GLU A 402 17.27 12.20 -6.03
C GLU A 402 16.15 11.29 -6.54
N GLY A 403 14.98 11.87 -6.82
CA GLY A 403 13.78 11.13 -7.27
C GLY A 403 12.89 10.59 -6.16
N PHE A 404 13.16 10.94 -4.90
CA PHE A 404 12.35 10.53 -3.74
C PHE A 404 10.87 10.92 -3.87
N GLU A 405 10.60 12.13 -4.34
CA GLU A 405 9.23 12.63 -4.53
C GLU A 405 8.44 11.75 -5.50
N THR A 406 9.09 11.31 -6.57
CA THR A 406 8.50 10.39 -7.56
C THR A 406 8.24 9.01 -6.94
N ASP A 407 9.19 8.48 -6.17
CA ASP A 407 9.04 7.16 -5.50
C ASP A 407 7.93 7.18 -4.45
N LEU A 408 7.78 8.27 -3.71
CA LEU A 408 6.68 8.43 -2.76
C LEU A 408 5.33 8.44 -3.49
N VAL A 409 5.21 9.24 -4.55
CA VAL A 409 3.98 9.30 -5.36
C VAL A 409 3.67 7.91 -5.95
N GLU A 410 4.68 7.18 -6.41
CA GLU A 410 4.54 5.83 -6.95
C GLU A 410 4.00 4.84 -5.91
N LYS A 411 4.54 4.85 -4.69
CA LYS A 411 4.04 4.01 -3.58
C LYS A 411 2.58 4.30 -3.24
N LEU A 412 2.16 5.54 -3.41
CA LEU A 412 0.81 5.97 -3.04
C LEU A 412 -0.23 5.71 -4.11
N VAL A 413 0.14 5.83 -5.38
CA VAL A 413 -0.81 5.85 -6.51
C VAL A 413 -0.54 4.76 -7.54
N GLY A 414 0.68 4.20 -7.58
CA GLY A 414 1.17 3.34 -8.66
C GLY A 414 0.28 2.14 -8.96
N GLU A 415 -0.29 1.51 -7.95
CA GLU A 415 -1.17 0.35 -8.15
C GLU A 415 -2.49 0.69 -8.87
N LYS A 416 -3.02 1.89 -8.65
CA LYS A 416 -4.21 2.38 -9.37
C LYS A 416 -3.95 2.59 -10.86
N LEU A 417 -2.69 2.73 -11.24
CA LEU A 417 -2.29 3.06 -12.60
C LEU A 417 -1.92 1.83 -13.43
N ARG A 418 -1.92 0.65 -12.86
CA ARG A 418 -1.44 -0.58 -13.51
C ARG A 418 -2.09 -0.83 -14.87
N THR A 419 -3.42 -0.85 -14.94
CA THR A 419 -4.15 -1.06 -16.20
C THR A 419 -3.82 0.01 -17.25
N LEU A 420 -3.72 1.27 -16.80
CA LEU A 420 -3.40 2.39 -17.68
C LEU A 420 -1.95 2.29 -18.20
N ARG A 421 -1.02 1.79 -17.38
CA ARG A 421 0.37 1.55 -17.78
C ARG A 421 0.51 0.41 -18.78
N ASP A 422 -0.30 -0.62 -18.66
CA ASP A 422 -0.39 -1.68 -19.68
C ASP A 422 -0.90 -1.13 -21.02
N GLU A 423 -1.88 -0.21 -20.99
CA GLU A 423 -2.32 0.54 -22.19
C GLU A 423 -1.19 1.40 -22.77
N ILE A 424 -0.43 2.08 -21.92
CA ILE A 424 0.71 2.92 -22.32
C ILE A 424 1.79 2.06 -23.00
N GLU A 425 2.15 0.90 -22.45
CA GLU A 425 3.18 0.05 -23.04
C GLU A 425 2.74 -0.55 -24.37
N THR A 426 1.47 -0.95 -24.48
CA THR A 426 0.88 -1.38 -25.76
C THR A 426 0.94 -0.27 -26.80
N GLN A 427 0.55 0.96 -26.42
CA GLN A 427 0.60 2.10 -27.33
C GLN A 427 2.04 2.51 -27.68
N ARG A 428 2.99 2.37 -26.74
CA ARG A 428 4.41 2.58 -26.99
C ARG A 428 4.94 1.65 -28.08
N GLN A 429 4.49 0.40 -28.10
CA GLN A 429 4.84 -0.54 -29.17
C GLN A 429 4.26 -0.10 -30.53
N HIS A 430 3.03 0.40 -30.58
CA HIS A 430 2.44 0.93 -31.81
C HIS A 430 3.25 2.12 -32.36
N VAL A 431 3.73 3.00 -31.48
CA VAL A 431 4.60 4.12 -31.87
C VAL A 431 5.93 3.61 -32.41
N ARG A 432 6.55 2.61 -31.79
CA ARG A 432 7.80 1.97 -32.29
C ARG A 432 7.63 1.43 -33.70
N ASP A 433 6.54 0.71 -33.95
CA ASP A 433 6.24 0.13 -35.24
C ASP A 433 5.98 1.19 -36.33
N ALA A 434 5.27 2.27 -35.98
CA ALA A 434 4.99 3.39 -36.86
C ALA A 434 6.27 4.18 -37.19
N ALA A 435 7.11 4.47 -36.18
CA ALA A 435 8.39 5.16 -36.36
C ALA A 435 9.36 4.33 -37.24
N SER A 436 9.43 3.02 -36.99
CA SER A 436 10.26 2.10 -37.80
C SER A 436 9.82 2.05 -39.27
N ARG A 437 8.49 2.10 -39.50
CA ARG A 437 7.95 2.18 -40.87
C ARG A 437 8.31 3.50 -41.54
N TRP A 438 8.22 4.59 -40.84
CA TRP A 438 8.56 5.91 -41.38
C TRP A 438 10.05 6.05 -41.68
N LEU A 439 10.95 5.57 -40.80
CA LEU A 439 12.41 5.58 -40.99
C LEU A 439 12.83 4.80 -42.24
N LYS A 440 12.16 3.69 -42.57
CA LYS A 440 12.42 2.90 -43.81
C LYS A 440 12.13 3.68 -45.09
N LEU A 441 11.30 4.71 -45.04
CA LEU A 441 10.89 5.50 -46.20
C LEU A 441 11.65 6.83 -46.36
N SER A 442 12.45 7.22 -45.35
CA SER A 442 13.13 8.54 -45.35
C SER A 442 14.27 8.68 -46.36
N ASN A 443 14.76 7.57 -46.94
CA ASN A 443 15.83 7.58 -47.95
C ASN A 443 15.34 7.69 -49.43
N THR A 444 14.04 7.98 -49.62
CA THR A 444 13.46 7.96 -50.97
C THR A 444 13.92 9.12 -51.87
N GLU A 445 14.23 10.28 -51.28
CA GLU A 445 14.58 11.47 -52.06
C GLU A 445 15.97 11.38 -52.73
N GLU A 446 16.96 10.81 -52.10
CA GLU A 446 18.29 10.56 -52.63
C GLU A 446 18.23 9.52 -53.75
N LEU A 447 17.49 8.43 -53.54
CA LEU A 447 17.24 7.39 -54.54
C LEU A 447 16.50 7.94 -55.76
N ARG A 448 15.55 8.85 -55.57
CA ARG A 448 14.80 9.49 -56.63
C ARG A 448 15.72 10.31 -57.54
N ARG A 449 16.58 11.17 -56.96
CA ARG A 449 17.56 11.98 -57.71
C ARG A 449 18.50 11.12 -58.55
N ASP A 450 18.97 10.01 -57.98
CA ASP A 450 19.84 9.07 -58.71
C ASP A 450 19.12 8.41 -59.88
N HIS A 451 17.90 7.95 -59.70
CA HIS A 451 17.11 7.33 -60.76
C HIS A 451 16.63 8.34 -61.80
N GLU A 452 16.32 9.56 -61.47
CA GLU A 452 16.02 10.66 -62.42
C GLU A 452 17.25 10.98 -63.31
N SER A 453 18.44 11.01 -62.73
CA SER A 453 19.70 11.18 -63.47
C SER A 453 19.93 10.03 -64.43
N GLN A 454 19.73 8.78 -63.95
CA GLN A 454 19.88 7.58 -64.79
C GLN A 454 18.88 7.57 -65.93
N LEU A 455 17.64 8.00 -65.71
CA LEU A 455 16.59 8.09 -66.72
C LEU A 455 16.93 9.12 -67.81
N THR A 456 17.44 10.29 -67.36
CA THR A 456 17.83 11.38 -68.26
C THR A 456 18.97 10.96 -69.17
N ASP A 457 20.01 10.31 -68.67
CA ASP A 457 21.15 9.78 -69.45
C ASP A 457 20.69 8.69 -70.45
N ALA A 458 19.86 7.75 -69.97
CA ALA A 458 19.35 6.67 -70.84
C ALA A 458 18.48 7.23 -71.95
N ASN A 459 17.59 8.18 -71.72
CA ASN A 459 16.74 8.83 -72.71
C ASN A 459 17.58 9.59 -73.74
N PHE A 460 18.61 10.31 -73.33
CA PHE A 460 19.51 11.05 -74.20
C PHE A 460 20.23 10.09 -75.18
N ARG A 461 20.67 8.95 -74.69
CA ARG A 461 21.34 7.93 -75.54
C ARG A 461 20.36 7.22 -76.47
N LEU A 462 19.17 6.82 -76.01
CA LEU A 462 18.14 6.16 -76.76
C LEU A 462 17.62 7.04 -77.92
N LYS A 463 17.47 8.35 -77.74
CA LYS A 463 17.07 9.30 -78.76
C LYS A 463 17.98 9.24 -79.98
N LYS A 464 19.26 9.00 -79.76
CA LYS A 464 20.21 8.81 -80.87
C LYS A 464 19.92 7.53 -81.73
N PHE A 465 19.44 6.44 -81.07
CA PHE A 465 19.06 5.20 -81.81
C PHE A 465 17.73 5.40 -82.55
N GLU A 466 16.81 6.22 -82.09
CA GLU A 466 15.56 6.56 -82.79
C GLU A 466 15.85 7.39 -84.05
N GLU A 467 16.78 8.33 -83.99
CA GLU A 467 17.24 9.11 -85.14
C GLU A 467 17.78 8.25 -86.25
N TYR A 468 18.17 7.01 -85.94
CA TYR A 468 18.71 6.05 -86.96
C TYR A 468 17.75 4.92 -87.36
N GLY A 469 16.50 4.91 -86.89
CA GLY A 469 15.43 4.02 -87.32
C GLY A 469 15.51 2.52 -86.93
N VAL A 470 16.31 2.20 -85.83
CA VAL A 470 16.59 0.82 -85.44
C VAL A 470 15.81 0.40 -84.18
N ALA A 471 15.10 1.30 -83.58
CA ALA A 471 14.49 1.15 -82.25
C ALA A 471 13.42 0.02 -82.20
N ASP A 472 12.48 -0.06 -83.18
CA ASP A 472 11.31 -0.95 -83.10
C ASP A 472 11.69 -2.43 -83.12
N LYS A 473 12.72 -2.80 -83.84
CA LYS A 473 13.15 -4.23 -83.99
C LYS A 473 13.84 -4.70 -82.68
N LEU A 474 14.60 -3.84 -82.03
CA LEU A 474 15.29 -4.17 -80.76
C LEU A 474 14.32 -4.17 -79.60
N GLN A 475 13.23 -3.37 -79.61
CA GLN A 475 12.24 -3.33 -78.60
C GLN A 475 11.45 -4.64 -78.39
N LYS A 476 11.17 -5.34 -79.55
CA LYS A 476 10.49 -6.66 -79.46
C LYS A 476 11.32 -7.72 -78.73
N ARG A 477 12.63 -7.74 -78.91
CA ARG A 477 13.55 -8.63 -78.16
C ARG A 477 13.55 -8.31 -76.67
N LEU A 478 13.55 -7.07 -76.32
CA LEU A 478 13.53 -6.59 -74.88
C LEU A 478 12.27 -7.05 -74.15
N GLY A 479 11.09 -7.00 -74.82
CA GLY A 479 9.81 -7.46 -74.23
C GLY A 479 9.89 -8.92 -73.78
N PHE A 480 10.35 -9.80 -74.62
CA PHE A 480 10.52 -11.23 -74.29
C PHE A 480 11.52 -11.44 -73.14
N GLN A 481 12.56 -10.63 -73.02
CA GLN A 481 13.55 -10.74 -71.97
C GLN A 481 13.02 -10.23 -70.62
N GLN A 482 12.19 -9.20 -70.68
CA GLN A 482 11.49 -8.66 -69.43
C GLN A 482 10.46 -9.69 -68.95
N ASP A 483 9.67 -10.28 -69.83
CA ASP A 483 8.68 -11.28 -69.41
C ASP A 483 9.35 -12.51 -68.80
N ALA A 484 10.50 -12.96 -69.34
CA ALA A 484 11.28 -14.05 -68.74
C ALA A 484 11.75 -13.72 -67.32
N THR A 485 12.24 -12.50 -67.15
CA THR A 485 12.71 -12.05 -65.82
C THR A 485 11.55 -11.96 -64.78
N ALA A 486 10.37 -11.53 -65.23
CA ALA A 486 9.19 -11.45 -64.38
C ALA A 486 8.71 -12.84 -63.91
N LEU A 487 8.68 -13.82 -64.88
CA LEU A 487 8.31 -15.20 -64.58
C LEU A 487 9.29 -15.88 -63.62
N THR A 488 10.58 -15.62 -63.76
CA THR A 488 11.60 -16.15 -62.84
C THR A 488 11.41 -15.59 -61.41
N ARG A 489 11.19 -14.27 -61.29
CA ARG A 489 10.93 -13.67 -59.96
C ARG A 489 9.67 -14.19 -59.28
N MET A 490 8.58 -14.42 -60.05
CA MET A 490 7.35 -15.00 -59.51
C MET A 490 7.59 -16.42 -59.01
N LYS A 491 8.34 -17.21 -59.76
CA LYS A 491 8.72 -18.58 -59.39
C LYS A 491 9.55 -18.59 -58.12
N ASP A 492 10.62 -17.78 -58.07
CA ASP A 492 11.52 -17.71 -56.89
C ASP A 492 10.77 -17.32 -55.61
N ARG A 493 9.76 -16.43 -55.71
CA ARG A 493 8.89 -16.10 -54.56
C ARG A 493 8.01 -17.26 -54.16
N ALA A 494 7.45 -18.00 -55.11
CA ALA A 494 6.62 -19.17 -54.82
C ALA A 494 7.45 -20.29 -54.18
N ASP A 495 8.65 -20.56 -54.70
CA ASP A 495 9.58 -21.55 -54.15
C ASP A 495 10.01 -21.14 -52.71
N SER A 496 10.39 -19.86 -52.51
CA SER A 496 10.78 -19.35 -51.19
C SER A 496 9.66 -19.50 -50.16
N PHE A 497 8.40 -19.24 -50.51
CA PHE A 497 7.24 -19.42 -49.65
C PHE A 497 7.08 -20.90 -49.23
N VAL A 498 7.19 -21.85 -50.18
CA VAL A 498 7.05 -23.27 -49.87
C VAL A 498 8.19 -23.78 -49.00
N ILE A 499 9.42 -23.30 -49.21
CA ILE A 499 10.58 -23.65 -48.39
C ILE A 499 10.37 -23.12 -46.94
N ALA A 500 9.95 -21.88 -46.78
CA ALA A 500 9.69 -21.29 -45.49
C ALA A 500 8.58 -22.03 -44.71
N LEU A 501 7.52 -22.45 -45.41
CA LEU A 501 6.44 -23.22 -44.79
C LEU A 501 6.93 -24.61 -44.32
N GLY A 502 7.75 -25.26 -45.12
CA GLY A 502 8.37 -26.54 -44.79
C GLY A 502 9.32 -26.44 -43.61
N GLN A 503 10.13 -25.36 -43.54
CA GLN A 503 11.00 -25.08 -42.40
C GLN A 503 10.20 -24.86 -41.15
N LEU A 504 9.17 -24.01 -41.14
CA LEU A 504 8.30 -23.77 -40.00
C LEU A 504 7.71 -25.07 -39.43
N ILE A 505 7.24 -25.97 -40.32
CA ILE A 505 6.70 -27.27 -39.92
C ILE A 505 7.77 -28.12 -39.26
N SER A 506 8.97 -28.21 -39.86
CA SER A 506 10.06 -29.07 -39.36
C SER A 506 10.66 -28.56 -38.06
N GLU A 507 10.71 -27.26 -37.85
CA GLU A 507 11.24 -26.65 -36.59
C GLU A 507 10.32 -26.91 -35.41
N HIS A 508 9.00 -26.96 -35.60
CA HIS A 508 8.08 -27.02 -34.49
C HIS A 508 7.38 -28.36 -34.28
N GLU A 509 7.38 -29.25 -35.27
CA GLU A 509 6.64 -30.50 -35.17
C GLU A 509 7.14 -31.42 -34.09
N ASP A 510 8.46 -31.65 -34.03
CA ASP A 510 9.07 -32.55 -33.07
C ASP A 510 8.92 -32.01 -31.64
N ASP A 511 9.10 -30.71 -31.47
CA ASP A 511 8.94 -30.05 -30.18
C ASP A 511 7.50 -30.15 -29.66
N LEU A 512 6.49 -29.91 -30.49
CA LEU A 512 5.10 -30.03 -30.11
C LEU A 512 4.69 -31.49 -29.80
N ARG A 513 5.20 -32.46 -30.57
CA ARG A 513 4.91 -33.89 -30.29
C ARG A 513 5.59 -34.39 -29.04
N ASN A 514 6.81 -33.92 -28.75
CA ASN A 514 7.60 -34.30 -27.59
C ASN A 514 7.08 -33.63 -26.32
N ALA A 515 6.45 -32.45 -26.41
CA ALA A 515 5.85 -31.76 -25.27
C ALA A 515 4.81 -32.61 -24.51
N MET A 516 4.18 -33.60 -25.18
CA MET A 516 3.23 -34.52 -24.55
C MET A 516 3.88 -35.75 -23.91
N SER A 517 5.18 -35.83 -23.81
CA SER A 517 5.91 -36.98 -23.27
C SER A 517 6.06 -37.00 -21.76
N TYR A 518 5.77 -35.89 -21.09
CA TYR A 518 5.85 -35.79 -19.63
C TYR A 518 4.77 -36.58 -18.92
N VAL A 519 5.14 -37.44 -17.96
CA VAL A 519 4.22 -38.22 -17.14
C VAL A 519 4.21 -37.67 -15.72
N SER A 520 3.11 -37.04 -15.33
CA SER A 520 2.93 -36.52 -13.98
C SER A 520 2.68 -37.64 -12.98
N LYS A 521 3.47 -37.69 -11.90
CA LYS A 521 3.26 -38.65 -10.80
C LYS A 521 2.17 -38.22 -9.85
N GLN A 522 1.89 -36.94 -9.70
CA GLN A 522 0.92 -36.41 -8.73
C GLN A 522 -0.42 -36.03 -9.33
N ASN A 523 -0.44 -35.59 -10.59
CA ASN A 523 -1.66 -35.10 -11.24
C ASN A 523 -1.95 -35.79 -12.58
N PRO A 524 -1.97 -37.13 -12.67
CA PRO A 524 -2.09 -37.83 -13.95
C PRO A 524 -3.40 -37.54 -14.67
N GLY A 525 -4.51 -37.41 -13.95
CA GLY A 525 -5.83 -37.12 -14.53
C GLY A 525 -5.90 -35.73 -15.18
N PHE A 526 -5.30 -34.73 -14.58
CA PHE A 526 -5.20 -33.38 -15.13
C PHE A 526 -4.40 -33.37 -16.45
N PHE A 527 -3.23 -34.02 -16.44
CA PHE A 527 -2.39 -34.08 -17.64
C PHE A 527 -3.00 -34.89 -18.77
N THR A 528 -3.77 -35.92 -18.47
CA THR A 528 -4.53 -36.66 -19.46
C THR A 528 -5.55 -35.77 -20.19
N ALA A 529 -6.32 -34.97 -19.44
CA ALA A 529 -7.29 -34.04 -20.03
C ALA A 529 -6.59 -32.91 -20.81
N TYR A 530 -5.50 -32.36 -20.27
CA TYR A 530 -4.72 -31.32 -20.92
C TYR A 530 -4.08 -31.80 -22.22
N TYR A 531 -3.55 -33.02 -22.26
CA TYR A 531 -2.97 -33.63 -23.48
C TYR A 531 -4.01 -33.93 -24.55
N ALA A 532 -5.26 -34.21 -24.16
CA ALA A 532 -6.34 -34.37 -25.12
C ALA A 532 -6.60 -33.07 -25.91
N GLU A 533 -6.59 -31.92 -25.24
CA GLU A 533 -6.70 -30.62 -25.93
C GLU A 533 -5.40 -30.26 -26.68
N PHE A 534 -4.24 -30.55 -26.14
CA PHE A 534 -2.98 -30.29 -26.81
C PHE A 534 -2.80 -31.10 -28.08
N ALA A 535 -3.34 -32.33 -28.13
CA ALA A 535 -3.37 -33.14 -29.31
C ALA A 535 -4.16 -32.52 -30.48
N ASN A 536 -5.20 -31.71 -30.17
CA ASN A 536 -5.93 -30.94 -31.18
C ASN A 536 -5.04 -29.88 -31.86
N LEU A 537 -4.11 -29.26 -31.10
CA LEU A 537 -3.11 -28.34 -31.69
C LEU A 537 -2.13 -29.09 -32.56
N VAL A 538 -1.62 -30.26 -32.15
CA VAL A 538 -0.70 -31.09 -32.94
C VAL A 538 -1.37 -31.54 -34.23
N ALA A 539 -2.66 -31.86 -34.25
CA ALA A 539 -3.41 -32.19 -35.42
C ALA A 539 -3.47 -31.06 -36.47
N LYS A 540 -3.26 -29.80 -36.06
CA LYS A 540 -3.14 -28.66 -37.01
C LYS A 540 -1.83 -28.69 -37.78
N VAL A 541 -0.77 -29.25 -37.24
CA VAL A 541 0.49 -29.46 -37.94
C VAL A 541 0.29 -30.40 -39.13
N ASP A 542 -0.52 -31.43 -38.99
CA ASP A 542 -0.84 -32.35 -40.12
C ASP A 542 -1.65 -31.65 -41.22
N GLN A 543 -2.48 -30.66 -40.85
CA GLN A 543 -3.18 -29.83 -41.85
C GLN A 543 -2.18 -28.89 -42.57
N LEU A 544 -1.22 -28.31 -41.86
CA LEU A 544 -0.17 -27.51 -42.50
C LEU A 544 0.69 -28.33 -43.47
N LYS A 545 1.00 -29.58 -43.17
CA LYS A 545 1.68 -30.49 -44.07
C LYS A 545 0.93 -30.71 -45.39
N LYS A 546 -0.40 -30.88 -45.32
CA LYS A 546 -1.21 -31.00 -46.53
C LYS A 546 -1.18 -29.72 -47.35
N ILE A 547 -1.29 -28.55 -46.70
CA ILE A 547 -1.18 -27.25 -47.37
C ILE A 547 0.19 -27.09 -48.02
N GLU A 548 1.27 -27.51 -47.39
CA GLU A 548 2.63 -27.48 -47.92
C GLU A 548 2.76 -28.37 -49.14
N GLN A 549 2.21 -29.60 -49.11
CA GLN A 549 2.19 -30.50 -50.27
C GLN A 549 1.38 -29.93 -51.46
N GLU A 550 0.22 -29.33 -51.21
CA GLU A 550 -0.58 -28.68 -52.22
C GLU A 550 0.16 -27.48 -52.84
N ALA A 551 0.81 -26.68 -52.02
CA ALA A 551 1.63 -25.55 -52.46
C ALA A 551 2.81 -26.01 -53.35
N ARG A 552 3.50 -27.10 -52.98
CA ARG A 552 4.55 -27.74 -53.83
C ARG A 552 4.00 -28.19 -55.18
N ALA A 553 2.81 -28.79 -55.22
CA ALA A 553 2.19 -29.20 -56.45
C ALA A 553 1.84 -28.00 -57.36
N ILE A 554 1.47 -26.86 -56.78
CA ILE A 554 1.21 -25.63 -57.53
C ILE A 554 2.50 -25.04 -58.09
N THR A 555 3.59 -24.99 -57.31
CA THR A 555 4.90 -24.50 -57.80
C THR A 555 5.45 -25.38 -58.94
N ALA A 556 5.27 -26.68 -58.87
CA ALA A 556 5.63 -27.58 -59.99
C ALA A 556 4.84 -27.26 -61.27
N ARG A 557 3.54 -26.96 -61.18
CA ARG A 557 2.74 -26.53 -62.36
C ARG A 557 3.19 -25.16 -62.90
N LEU A 558 3.56 -24.21 -62.01
CA LEU A 558 4.12 -22.92 -62.44
C LEU A 558 5.43 -23.13 -63.22
N GLN A 559 6.29 -24.02 -62.75
CA GLN A 559 7.53 -24.37 -63.44
C GLN A 559 7.29 -24.97 -64.81
N ALA A 560 6.28 -25.85 -64.98
CA ALA A 560 5.91 -26.43 -66.31
C ALA A 560 5.42 -25.31 -67.26
N LYS A 561 4.61 -24.34 -66.76
CA LYS A 561 4.18 -23.19 -67.57
C LYS A 561 5.34 -22.27 -67.99
N GLN A 562 6.34 -22.09 -67.17
CA GLN A 562 7.54 -21.34 -67.46
C GLN A 562 8.33 -22.06 -68.57
N GLY A 563 8.40 -23.42 -68.61
CA GLY A 563 9.02 -24.22 -69.65
C GLY A 563 8.35 -24.04 -71.01
N GLU A 564 6.99 -23.90 -71.07
CA GLU A 564 6.24 -23.60 -72.27
C GLU A 564 6.68 -22.23 -72.89
N PHE A 565 6.82 -21.23 -72.04
CA PHE A 565 7.26 -19.90 -72.45
C PHE A 565 8.72 -19.90 -72.93
N ASP A 566 9.62 -20.60 -72.25
CA ASP A 566 11.03 -20.72 -72.65
C ASP A 566 11.16 -21.44 -73.99
N GLY A 567 10.32 -22.42 -74.28
CA GLY A 567 10.26 -23.06 -75.56
C GLY A 567 9.84 -22.10 -76.71
N ALA A 568 8.81 -21.28 -76.46
CA ALA A 568 8.38 -20.24 -77.38
C ALA A 568 9.48 -19.17 -77.60
N ARG A 569 10.21 -18.78 -76.54
CA ARG A 569 11.34 -17.86 -76.64
C ARG A 569 12.51 -18.41 -77.47
N GLN A 570 12.80 -19.67 -77.30
CA GLN A 570 13.88 -20.36 -78.04
C GLN A 570 13.57 -20.42 -79.53
N SER A 571 12.30 -20.68 -79.98
CA SER A 571 11.91 -20.67 -81.37
C SER A 571 12.08 -19.33 -82.08
N LEU A 572 11.94 -18.23 -81.32
CA LEU A 572 12.16 -16.85 -81.83
C LEU A 572 13.63 -16.40 -81.80
N GLN A 573 14.51 -17.12 -81.11
CA GLN A 573 15.92 -16.76 -80.92
C GLN A 573 16.70 -16.73 -82.19
N GLU A 574 16.40 -17.64 -83.16
CA GLU A 574 16.99 -17.73 -84.48
C GLU A 574 16.56 -16.54 -85.38
N GLU A 575 15.27 -16.18 -85.31
CA GLU A 575 14.70 -15.03 -86.01
C GLU A 575 15.36 -13.72 -85.51
N PHE A 576 15.58 -13.58 -84.26
CA PHE A 576 16.27 -12.41 -83.65
C PHE A 576 17.76 -12.37 -84.07
N ALA A 577 18.44 -13.49 -84.09
CA ALA A 577 19.84 -13.54 -84.52
C ALA A 577 20.00 -13.16 -85.99
N GLN A 578 18.99 -13.43 -86.80
CA GLN A 578 18.98 -13.00 -88.18
C GLN A 578 18.79 -11.50 -88.34
N VAL A 579 17.94 -10.90 -87.54
CA VAL A 579 17.70 -9.44 -87.50
C VAL A 579 18.95 -8.70 -86.99
N GLU A 580 19.67 -9.23 -85.98
CA GLU A 580 20.94 -8.67 -85.48
C GLU A 580 22.04 -8.67 -86.50
N ARG A 581 22.18 -9.78 -87.26
CA ARG A 581 23.15 -9.90 -88.39
C ARG A 581 22.88 -8.87 -89.48
N GLN A 582 21.57 -8.66 -89.82
CA GLN A 582 21.20 -7.62 -90.79
C GLN A 582 21.49 -6.19 -90.25
N LEU A 583 21.17 -5.91 -88.99
CA LEU A 583 21.41 -4.62 -88.36
C LEU A 583 22.90 -4.30 -88.29
N ALA A 584 23.73 -5.25 -87.86
CA ALA A 584 25.15 -5.11 -87.81
C ALA A 584 25.75 -4.80 -89.20
N GLN A 585 25.16 -5.29 -90.26
CA GLN A 585 25.56 -5.09 -91.64
C GLN A 585 25.14 -3.66 -92.08
N GLU A 586 23.93 -3.20 -91.76
CA GLU A 586 23.43 -1.84 -92.06
C GLU A 586 24.19 -0.73 -91.28
N LEU A 587 24.51 -0.97 -89.96
CA LEU A 587 25.33 -0.07 -89.18
C LEU A 587 26.77 0.07 -89.72
N LYS A 588 27.32 -1.01 -90.22
CA LYS A 588 28.62 -1.02 -90.87
C LYS A 588 28.68 -0.22 -92.16
N GLN A 589 27.58 -0.24 -93.00
CA GLN A 589 27.44 0.49 -94.24
C GLN A 589 27.27 1.98 -94.05
N THR A 590 26.74 2.41 -92.88
CA THR A 590 26.50 3.83 -92.50
C THR A 590 27.69 4.49 -91.78
N GLY A 591 28.83 3.75 -91.63
CA GLY A 591 30.06 4.30 -91.07
C GLY A 591 30.04 4.46 -89.54
N MET A 592 29.07 3.94 -88.88
CA MET A 592 28.89 4.03 -87.41
C MET A 592 29.50 2.80 -86.67
N THR A 593 30.79 2.73 -86.65
CA THR A 593 31.51 1.67 -85.93
C THR A 593 31.50 1.75 -84.37
N ALA A 594 30.92 2.80 -83.80
CA ALA A 594 30.94 3.06 -82.35
C ALA A 594 29.63 2.70 -81.66
N ILE A 595 28.58 2.31 -82.30
CA ILE A 595 27.27 1.99 -81.76
C ILE A 595 26.99 0.48 -81.94
N GLN A 596 26.95 -0.23 -80.80
CA GLN A 596 26.61 -1.67 -80.88
C GLN A 596 25.12 -1.87 -80.53
N PRO A 597 24.43 -2.89 -81.13
CA PRO A 597 23.06 -3.22 -80.86
C PRO A 597 22.81 -3.50 -79.35
N ASP A 598 23.78 -4.03 -78.64
CA ASP A 598 23.71 -4.32 -77.18
C ASP A 598 23.66 -3.04 -76.32
N ASP A 599 24.19 -1.92 -76.77
CA ASP A 599 24.10 -0.65 -76.12
C ASP A 599 22.65 -0.12 -76.05
N PHE A 600 21.89 -0.33 -77.17
CA PHE A 600 20.45 0.04 -77.11
C PHE A 600 19.68 -0.75 -76.07
N LEU A 601 19.88 -2.06 -76.03
CA LEU A 601 19.22 -2.95 -75.07
C LEU A 601 19.60 -2.60 -73.67
N THR A 602 20.88 -2.27 -73.43
CA THR A 602 21.39 -1.84 -72.15
C THR A 602 20.74 -0.53 -71.66
N GLN A 603 20.63 0.48 -72.59
CA GLN A 603 20.02 1.76 -72.22
C GLN A 603 18.50 1.63 -72.09
N GLN A 604 17.82 0.79 -72.87
CA GLN A 604 16.38 0.57 -72.70
C GLN A 604 16.08 -0.14 -71.35
N GLN A 605 16.92 -1.11 -70.98
CA GLN A 605 16.80 -1.75 -69.69
C GLN A 605 17.01 -0.75 -68.49
N ARG A 606 18.03 0.13 -68.67
CA ARG A 606 18.27 1.22 -67.64
C ARG A 606 17.10 2.14 -67.58
N LYS A 607 16.53 2.61 -68.67
CA LYS A 607 15.35 3.44 -68.79
C LYS A 607 14.17 2.79 -68.05
N THR A 608 13.79 1.56 -68.41
CA THR A 608 12.66 0.85 -67.84
C THR A 608 12.85 0.61 -66.34
N LYS A 609 14.08 0.26 -65.94
CA LYS A 609 14.39 0.08 -64.52
C LYS A 609 14.26 1.39 -63.74
N ALA A 610 14.78 2.50 -64.30
CA ALA A 610 14.67 3.80 -63.69
C ALA A 610 13.21 4.28 -63.57
N GLU A 611 12.41 4.09 -64.67
CA GLU A 611 10.98 4.43 -64.67
C GLU A 611 10.18 3.59 -63.65
N GLN A 612 10.42 2.28 -63.57
CA GLN A 612 9.78 1.41 -62.55
C GLN A 612 10.15 1.81 -61.14
N MET A 613 11.42 2.16 -60.90
CA MET A 613 11.86 2.59 -59.61
C MET A 613 11.28 3.95 -59.26
N LEU A 614 11.23 4.92 -60.19
CA LEU A 614 10.58 6.21 -59.95
C LEU A 614 9.10 6.08 -59.73
N GLU A 615 8.38 5.21 -60.44
CA GLU A 615 6.96 4.92 -60.14
C GLU A 615 6.77 4.30 -58.77
N ALA A 616 7.63 3.35 -58.40
CA ALA A 616 7.62 2.74 -57.07
C ALA A 616 7.90 3.81 -55.95
N LEU A 617 8.88 4.71 -56.20
CA LEU A 617 9.20 5.80 -55.29
C LEU A 617 8.07 6.83 -55.19
N ALA A 618 7.40 7.17 -56.29
CA ALA A 618 6.25 8.07 -56.30
C ALA A 618 5.04 7.46 -55.51
N LYS A 619 4.82 6.15 -55.64
CA LYS A 619 3.86 5.44 -54.79
C LYS A 619 4.26 5.47 -53.31
N GLN A 620 5.55 5.34 -53.00
CA GLN A 620 6.09 5.47 -51.63
C GLN A 620 5.98 6.90 -51.09
N GLU A 621 6.22 7.94 -51.90
CA GLU A 621 6.05 9.34 -51.49
C GLU A 621 4.60 9.67 -51.13
N THR A 622 3.62 9.15 -51.89
CA THR A 622 2.19 9.28 -51.57
C THR A 622 1.86 8.57 -50.25
N GLN A 623 2.51 7.43 -49.96
CA GLN A 623 2.41 6.71 -48.70
C GLN A 623 3.20 7.38 -47.56
N GLN A 624 4.29 8.11 -47.83
CA GLN A 624 5.14 8.74 -46.82
C GLN A 624 4.39 9.78 -46.01
N SER A 625 3.58 10.64 -46.62
CA SER A 625 2.73 11.61 -45.90
C SER A 625 1.73 10.87 -45.02
N SER A 626 1.06 9.85 -45.54
CA SER A 626 0.10 9.06 -44.76
C SER A 626 0.77 8.29 -43.59
N ILE A 627 1.97 7.76 -43.80
CA ILE A 627 2.71 7.03 -42.77
C ILE A 627 3.26 7.97 -41.71
N ARG A 628 3.69 9.19 -42.11
CA ARG A 628 4.08 10.24 -41.18
C ARG A 628 2.89 10.70 -40.32
N ASP A 629 1.76 10.94 -40.94
CA ASP A 629 0.54 11.36 -40.24
C ASP A 629 0.03 10.26 -39.29
N ALA A 630 0.14 8.98 -39.70
CA ALA A 630 -0.11 7.84 -38.84
C ALA A 630 0.84 7.78 -37.64
N LEU A 631 2.14 8.06 -37.81
CA LEU A 631 3.10 8.12 -36.73
C LEU A 631 2.71 9.23 -35.72
N PHE A 632 2.38 10.42 -36.22
CA PHE A 632 1.96 11.51 -35.33
C PHE A 632 0.66 11.19 -34.59
N ALA A 633 -0.29 10.52 -35.25
CA ALA A 633 -1.51 10.06 -34.60
C ALA A 633 -1.24 9.05 -33.46
N GLU A 634 -0.30 8.12 -33.65
CA GLU A 634 0.10 7.18 -32.59
C GLU A 634 0.86 7.88 -31.46
N ILE A 635 1.71 8.87 -31.75
CA ILE A 635 2.37 9.72 -30.75
C ILE A 635 1.34 10.53 -29.96
N ASP A 636 0.33 11.10 -30.60
CA ASP A 636 -0.71 11.86 -29.91
C ASP A 636 -1.56 10.97 -28.98
N LYS A 637 -1.87 9.74 -29.39
CA LYS A 637 -2.51 8.75 -28.51
C LYS A 637 -1.65 8.43 -27.30
N LEU A 638 -0.36 8.20 -27.50
CA LEU A 638 0.57 7.94 -26.42
C LEU A 638 0.67 9.13 -25.44
N ASN A 639 0.76 10.33 -25.97
CA ASN A 639 0.74 11.56 -25.18
C ASN A 639 -0.58 11.73 -24.41
N GLY A 640 -1.69 11.37 -25.01
CA GLY A 640 -3.01 11.35 -24.38
C GLY A 640 -3.09 10.38 -23.20
N LEU A 641 -2.48 9.20 -23.34
CA LEU A 641 -2.38 8.22 -22.25
C LEU A 641 -1.47 8.72 -21.10
N TRP A 642 -0.33 9.32 -21.40
CA TRP A 642 0.53 9.94 -20.39
C TRP A 642 -0.18 11.10 -19.65
N LEU A 643 -0.96 11.89 -20.36
CA LEU A 643 -1.77 12.94 -19.72
C LEU A 643 -2.88 12.34 -18.83
N ARG A 644 -3.52 11.25 -19.25
CA ARG A 644 -4.49 10.52 -18.41
C ARG A 644 -3.83 9.98 -17.14
N GLU A 645 -2.63 9.41 -17.25
CA GLU A 645 -1.83 8.95 -16.09
C GLU A 645 -1.54 10.11 -15.15
N PHE A 646 -1.03 11.22 -15.67
CA PHE A 646 -0.76 12.41 -14.88
C PHE A 646 -2.00 12.96 -14.18
N ASN A 647 -3.13 13.05 -14.87
CA ASN A 647 -4.38 13.54 -14.30
C ASN A 647 -4.91 12.61 -13.20
N ALA A 648 -4.75 11.29 -13.35
CA ALA A 648 -5.09 10.33 -12.31
C ALA A 648 -4.20 10.51 -11.06
N ILE A 649 -2.90 10.70 -11.24
CA ILE A 649 -1.96 11.03 -10.16
C ILE A 649 -2.37 12.34 -9.50
N LYS A 650 -2.59 13.40 -10.28
CA LYS A 650 -2.93 14.72 -9.76
C LYS A 650 -4.23 14.72 -8.97
N ALA A 651 -5.25 14.02 -9.44
CA ALA A 651 -6.52 13.91 -8.72
C ALA A 651 -6.35 13.27 -7.32
N GLU A 652 -5.45 12.29 -7.19
CA GLU A 652 -5.15 11.71 -5.88
C GLU A 652 -4.33 12.66 -5.01
N LEU A 653 -3.35 13.37 -5.58
CA LEU A 653 -2.58 14.39 -4.86
C LEU A 653 -3.46 15.56 -4.39
N ASP A 654 -4.42 15.99 -5.20
CA ASP A 654 -5.37 17.05 -4.83
C ASP A 654 -6.26 16.62 -3.65
N ARG A 655 -6.68 15.34 -3.59
CA ARG A 655 -7.42 14.79 -2.44
C ARG A 655 -6.58 14.83 -1.16
N VAL A 656 -5.30 14.48 -1.28
CA VAL A 656 -4.36 14.53 -0.17
C VAL A 656 -4.15 15.95 0.30
N ASN A 657 -3.91 16.88 -0.62
CA ASN A 657 -3.71 18.29 -0.30
C ASN A 657 -4.93 18.92 0.40
N ALA A 658 -6.14 18.48 0.04
CA ALA A 658 -7.38 18.95 0.67
C ALA A 658 -7.52 18.55 2.15
N GLY A 659 -6.88 17.44 2.57
CA GLY A 659 -6.90 16.96 3.95
C GLY A 659 -5.83 17.60 4.87
N HIS A 660 -4.85 18.33 4.32
CA HIS A 660 -3.70 18.82 5.08
C HIS A 660 -3.32 20.25 4.75
N THR A 661 -3.13 21.07 5.79
CA THR A 661 -2.64 22.44 5.65
C THR A 661 -1.10 22.53 5.70
N ALA A 662 -0.44 21.54 6.29
CA ALA A 662 1.00 21.60 6.53
C ALA A 662 1.85 21.00 5.38
N LEU A 663 1.29 20.04 4.62
CA LEU A 663 1.98 19.38 3.52
C LEU A 663 1.20 19.57 2.22
N GLN A 664 1.88 20.03 1.18
CA GLN A 664 1.32 20.21 -0.16
C GLN A 664 2.22 19.54 -1.19
N ILE A 665 1.62 18.82 -2.14
CA ILE A 665 2.32 18.20 -3.25
C ILE A 665 1.85 18.85 -4.54
N GLU A 666 2.77 19.50 -5.23
CA GLU A 666 2.58 20.10 -6.54
C GLU A 666 3.08 19.11 -7.60
N ALA A 667 2.39 19.01 -8.72
CA ALA A 667 2.74 18.14 -9.83
C ALA A 667 2.71 18.90 -11.14
N ASP A 668 3.79 18.80 -11.92
CA ASP A 668 3.93 19.40 -13.24
C ASP A 668 4.04 18.30 -14.30
N PHE A 669 3.14 18.31 -15.28
CA PHE A 669 3.17 17.36 -16.40
C PHE A 669 4.40 17.55 -17.25
N LYS A 670 5.21 16.48 -17.43
CA LYS A 670 6.48 16.53 -18.18
C LYS A 670 7.43 17.61 -17.67
N GLY A 671 7.39 17.88 -16.36
CA GLY A 671 8.12 18.99 -15.75
C GLY A 671 9.61 18.71 -15.49
N ASP A 672 10.05 17.45 -15.53
CA ASP A 672 11.46 17.09 -15.33
C ASP A 672 12.27 17.22 -16.63
N LYS A 673 12.55 18.47 -17.01
CA LYS A 673 13.36 18.79 -18.19
C LYS A 673 14.80 18.34 -18.06
N GLU A 674 15.35 18.29 -16.84
CA GLU A 674 16.72 17.84 -16.60
C GLU A 674 16.89 16.37 -16.96
N ALA A 675 15.93 15.52 -16.58
CA ALA A 675 15.92 14.13 -16.99
C ALA A 675 15.83 13.96 -18.52
N ALA A 676 15.01 14.79 -19.19
CA ALA A 676 14.91 14.76 -20.66
C ALA A 676 16.22 15.18 -21.34
N ILE A 677 16.92 16.20 -20.81
CA ILE A 677 18.21 16.63 -21.29
C ILE A 677 19.27 15.55 -21.06
N GLY A 678 19.28 14.93 -19.87
CA GLY A 678 20.17 13.81 -19.58
C GLY A 678 19.97 12.62 -20.52
N PHE A 679 18.72 12.29 -20.85
CA PHE A 679 18.40 11.27 -21.85
C PHE A 679 18.92 11.64 -23.23
N MET A 680 18.75 12.90 -23.68
CA MET A 680 19.35 13.37 -24.93
C MET A 680 20.86 13.25 -24.91
N GLN A 681 21.53 13.66 -23.84
CA GLN A 681 23.00 13.57 -23.72
C GLN A 681 23.49 12.12 -23.88
N GLN A 682 22.77 11.16 -23.33
CA GLN A 682 23.09 9.76 -23.44
C GLN A 682 23.05 9.30 -24.91
N LEU A 683 22.00 9.64 -25.66
CA LEU A 683 21.83 9.26 -27.06
C LEU A 683 22.70 10.09 -28.03
N PHE A 684 23.03 11.32 -27.66
CA PHE A 684 23.94 12.18 -28.44
C PHE A 684 25.42 11.96 -28.10
N LYS A 685 25.74 10.99 -27.27
CA LYS A 685 27.13 10.69 -26.91
C LYS A 685 27.95 10.36 -28.16
N GLY A 686 29.04 11.11 -28.36
CA GLY A 686 29.90 10.96 -29.54
C GLY A 686 29.56 11.87 -30.73
N SER A 687 28.45 12.63 -30.69
CA SER A 687 28.06 13.57 -31.75
C SER A 687 28.81 14.92 -31.69
N ASN A 688 29.58 15.19 -30.64
CA ASN A 688 30.22 16.50 -30.36
C ASN A 688 29.24 17.66 -30.16
N ILE A 689 27.95 17.42 -29.96
CA ILE A 689 26.96 18.43 -29.64
C ILE A 689 27.03 18.71 -28.14
N ARG A 690 27.13 20.00 -27.77
CA ARG A 690 27.28 20.45 -26.40
C ARG A 690 25.94 20.37 -25.65
N GLU A 691 26.01 20.14 -24.36
CA GLU A 691 24.83 20.15 -23.46
C GLU A 691 24.01 21.43 -23.57
N THR A 692 24.70 22.59 -23.68
CA THR A 692 24.03 23.88 -23.84
C THR A 692 23.14 23.95 -25.07
N THR A 693 23.54 23.28 -26.16
CA THR A 693 22.73 23.19 -27.38
C THR A 693 21.51 22.30 -27.18
N LEU A 694 21.68 21.13 -26.51
CA LEU A 694 20.56 20.24 -26.21
C LEU A 694 19.56 20.92 -25.28
N ARG A 695 20.03 21.64 -24.28
CA ARG A 695 19.22 22.44 -23.34
C ARG A 695 18.43 23.52 -24.10
N ALA A 696 19.08 24.30 -24.98
CA ALA A 696 18.44 25.34 -25.76
C ALA A 696 17.35 24.78 -26.69
N VAL A 697 17.56 23.59 -27.25
CA VAL A 697 16.55 22.91 -28.08
C VAL A 697 15.36 22.47 -27.22
N MET A 698 15.60 21.81 -26.07
CA MET A 698 14.52 21.27 -25.21
C MET A 698 13.74 22.33 -24.44
N GLU A 699 14.21 23.57 -24.40
CA GLU A 699 13.55 24.68 -23.69
C GLU A 699 12.13 24.95 -24.22
N ASP A 700 11.96 24.88 -25.56
CA ASP A 700 10.69 25.19 -26.25
C ASP A 700 9.75 23.98 -26.36
N TYR A 701 10.23 22.77 -26.14
CA TYR A 701 9.44 21.59 -26.36
C TYR A 701 9.10 20.85 -25.05
N ALA A 702 7.86 20.41 -24.93
CA ALA A 702 7.41 19.62 -23.78
C ALA A 702 7.93 18.17 -23.83
N ASP A 703 8.09 17.63 -25.05
CA ASP A 703 8.55 16.27 -25.30
C ASP A 703 9.20 16.16 -26.68
N PHE A 704 9.70 14.95 -27.00
CA PHE A 704 10.38 14.70 -28.26
C PHE A 704 9.42 14.52 -29.46
N GLY A 705 8.15 14.22 -29.22
CA GLY A 705 7.12 14.22 -30.27
C GLY A 705 6.83 15.61 -30.77
N GLY A 706 6.78 16.62 -29.86
CA GLY A 706 6.67 18.03 -30.21
C GLY A 706 7.91 18.51 -30.95
N LEU A 707 9.10 18.11 -30.50
CA LEU A 707 10.35 18.42 -31.18
C LEU A 707 10.39 17.86 -32.61
N LEU A 708 9.99 16.60 -32.80
CA LEU A 708 9.91 15.97 -34.13
C LEU A 708 8.96 16.72 -35.06
N ARG A 709 7.81 17.15 -34.55
CA ARG A 709 6.78 17.86 -35.32
C ARG A 709 7.26 19.22 -35.85
N ASP A 710 8.12 19.87 -35.04
CA ASP A 710 8.72 21.17 -35.36
C ASP A 710 10.24 21.07 -35.58
N LEU A 711 10.68 19.96 -36.16
CA LEU A 711 12.10 19.68 -36.39
C LEU A 711 12.86 20.82 -37.09
N PRO A 712 12.32 21.48 -38.11
CA PRO A 712 13.00 22.62 -38.78
C PRO A 712 13.37 23.75 -37.81
N ASN A 713 12.54 24.06 -36.83
CA ASN A 713 12.82 25.08 -35.80
C ASN A 713 13.83 24.58 -34.78
N ALA A 714 13.73 23.29 -34.37
CA ALA A 714 14.71 22.67 -33.50
C ALA A 714 16.12 22.70 -34.11
N LEU A 715 16.23 22.40 -35.43
CA LEU A 715 17.49 22.46 -36.19
C LEU A 715 18.10 23.87 -36.23
N ARG A 716 17.29 24.92 -36.32
CA ARG A 716 17.78 26.29 -36.23
C ARG A 716 18.47 26.58 -34.88
N LYS A 717 17.92 25.99 -33.77
CA LYS A 717 18.53 26.12 -32.44
C LYS A 717 19.76 25.25 -32.24
N ALA A 718 19.91 24.19 -33.04
CA ALA A 718 21.11 23.37 -33.04
C ALA A 718 22.39 24.15 -33.54
N GLY A 719 22.20 25.36 -34.05
CA GLY A 719 23.29 26.33 -34.32
C GLY A 719 24.20 25.89 -35.42
N SER A 720 25.48 25.63 -35.14
CA SER A 720 26.50 25.29 -36.14
C SER A 720 26.50 23.82 -36.59
N THR A 721 25.66 22.97 -36.03
CA THR A 721 25.67 21.51 -36.27
C THR A 721 24.25 20.92 -36.53
N PRO A 722 23.41 21.58 -37.38
CA PRO A 722 22.03 21.10 -37.59
C PRO A 722 21.99 19.72 -38.24
N GLU A 723 22.85 19.44 -39.20
CA GLU A 723 22.91 18.14 -39.88
C GLU A 723 23.29 16.97 -38.94
N VAL A 724 24.26 17.21 -38.06
CA VAL A 724 24.69 16.23 -37.07
C VAL A 724 23.57 15.98 -36.04
N PHE A 725 22.87 17.06 -35.66
CA PHE A 725 21.73 16.95 -34.75
C PHE A 725 20.63 16.13 -35.41
N GLU A 726 20.21 16.49 -36.64
CA GLU A 726 19.16 15.78 -37.36
C GLU A 726 19.51 14.30 -37.55
N LYS A 727 20.69 14.01 -38.02
CA LYS A 727 21.17 12.63 -38.22
C LYS A 727 21.11 11.82 -36.93
N THR A 728 21.64 12.36 -35.82
CA THR A 728 21.67 11.66 -34.55
C THR A 728 20.27 11.50 -33.96
N PHE A 729 19.40 12.50 -34.07
CA PHE A 729 18.03 12.44 -33.65
C PHE A 729 17.24 11.40 -34.43
N MET A 730 17.39 11.39 -35.78
CA MET A 730 16.68 10.42 -36.62
C MET A 730 17.20 8.99 -36.43
N GLN A 731 18.47 8.80 -36.17
CA GLN A 731 19.03 7.48 -35.85
C GLN A 731 18.44 6.88 -34.56
N ASN A 732 18.08 7.73 -33.59
CA ASN A 732 17.50 7.33 -32.31
C ASN A 732 16.02 7.74 -32.19
N LEU A 733 15.33 7.87 -33.33
CA LEU A 733 13.97 8.38 -33.35
C LEU A 733 13.01 7.57 -32.50
N VAL A 734 13.11 6.25 -32.59
CA VAL A 734 12.21 5.33 -31.86
C VAL A 734 12.33 5.55 -30.35
N GLU A 735 13.55 5.66 -29.86
CA GLU A 735 13.85 5.92 -28.45
C GLU A 735 13.30 7.25 -28.01
N PHE A 736 13.48 8.31 -28.81
CA PHE A 736 13.00 9.65 -28.49
C PHE A 736 11.48 9.73 -28.43
N VAL A 737 10.76 9.27 -29.46
CA VAL A 737 9.29 9.41 -29.52
C VAL A 737 8.55 8.49 -28.56
N THR A 738 9.22 7.47 -28.02
CA THR A 738 8.67 6.58 -26.99
C THR A 738 9.13 6.92 -25.57
N TYR A 739 10.03 7.88 -25.40
CA TYR A 739 10.47 8.34 -24.09
C TYR A 739 9.44 9.26 -23.45
N GLN A 740 8.98 8.90 -22.27
CA GLN A 740 8.14 9.74 -21.45
C GLN A 740 9.01 10.71 -20.66
N VAL A 741 8.92 12.01 -20.96
CA VAL A 741 9.52 13.01 -20.11
C VAL A 741 8.90 12.91 -18.71
N PRO A 742 9.67 12.68 -17.64
CA PRO A 742 9.11 12.46 -16.33
C PRO A 742 8.32 13.66 -15.82
N ASN A 743 7.27 13.37 -15.06
CA ASN A 743 6.54 14.39 -14.32
C ASN A 743 7.43 14.92 -13.20
N ARG A 744 7.32 16.21 -12.90
CA ARG A 744 8.00 16.81 -11.76
C ARG A 744 7.05 16.88 -10.59
N PHE A 745 7.48 16.40 -9.43
CA PHE A 745 6.76 16.55 -8.18
C PHE A 745 7.56 17.44 -7.23
N VAL A 746 6.87 18.36 -6.54
CA VAL A 746 7.47 19.23 -5.53
C VAL A 746 6.66 19.10 -4.25
N ILE A 747 7.28 18.58 -3.20
CA ILE A 747 6.66 18.47 -1.88
C ILE A 747 7.04 19.71 -1.08
N ARG A 748 6.03 20.42 -0.56
CA ARG A 748 6.20 21.56 0.35
C ARG A 748 5.69 21.18 1.74
N TYR A 749 6.50 21.46 2.74
CA TYR A 749 6.12 21.33 4.13
C TYR A 749 6.19 22.68 4.81
N ARG A 750 5.06 23.14 5.39
CA ARG A 750 4.93 24.48 5.98
C ARG A 750 5.40 25.60 5.03
N GLY A 751 5.06 25.51 3.74
CA GLY A 751 5.34 26.51 2.70
C GLY A 751 6.75 26.47 2.09
N LYS A 752 7.66 25.62 2.59
CA LYS A 752 9.03 25.48 2.09
C LYS A 752 9.21 24.11 1.41
N GLU A 753 9.97 24.07 0.30
CA GLU A 753 10.23 22.78 -0.38
C GLU A 753 10.91 21.78 0.55
N LEU A 754 10.46 20.53 0.50
CA LEU A 754 10.91 19.47 1.40
C LEU A 754 12.44 19.26 1.35
N LYS A 755 13.04 19.37 0.16
CA LYS A 755 14.50 19.26 -0.05
C LYS A 755 15.33 20.28 0.75
N HIS A 756 14.74 21.40 1.18
CA HIS A 756 15.40 22.43 1.98
C HIS A 756 15.18 22.28 3.49
N HIS A 757 14.52 21.20 3.92
CA HIS A 757 14.35 20.85 5.33
C HIS A 757 15.44 19.89 5.80
N SER A 758 15.64 19.80 7.13
CA SER A 758 16.51 18.77 7.71
C SER A 758 15.97 17.36 7.44
N LEU A 759 16.83 16.33 7.54
CA LEU A 759 16.42 14.93 7.33
C LEU A 759 15.25 14.56 8.25
N GLY A 760 15.32 14.92 9.53
CA GLY A 760 14.25 14.67 10.49
C GLY A 760 12.94 15.36 10.12
N GLN A 761 12.96 16.62 9.72
CA GLN A 761 11.77 17.33 9.27
C GLN A 761 11.16 16.71 8.01
N ARG A 762 12.01 16.21 7.10
CA ARG A 762 11.53 15.49 5.90
C ARG A 762 10.85 14.19 6.29
N ALA A 763 11.48 13.38 7.14
CA ALA A 763 10.92 12.13 7.64
C ALA A 763 9.58 12.37 8.37
N SER A 764 9.49 13.41 9.21
CA SER A 764 8.24 13.82 9.87
C SER A 764 7.14 14.15 8.87
N ALA A 765 7.44 15.00 7.90
CA ALA A 765 6.47 15.42 6.89
C ALA A 765 5.89 14.22 6.13
N LEU A 766 6.76 13.26 5.81
CA LEU A 766 6.38 12.06 5.08
C LEU A 766 5.60 11.07 5.93
N LEU A 767 6.01 10.89 7.17
CA LEU A 767 5.28 10.04 8.11
C LEU A 767 3.88 10.61 8.35
N LEU A 768 3.76 11.91 8.59
CA LEU A 768 2.48 12.60 8.73
C LEU A 768 1.62 12.43 7.47
N TYR A 769 2.23 12.53 6.30
CA TYR A 769 1.54 12.32 5.03
C TYR A 769 0.98 10.90 4.92
N VAL A 770 1.82 9.89 5.19
CA VAL A 770 1.40 8.48 5.15
C VAL A 770 0.31 8.17 6.17
N LEU A 771 0.47 8.66 7.40
CA LEU A 771 -0.51 8.46 8.48
C LEU A 771 -1.87 9.08 8.15
N SER A 772 -1.87 10.19 7.45
CA SER A 772 -3.09 10.94 7.11
C SER A 772 -3.87 10.37 5.92
N GLN A 773 -3.31 9.40 5.21
CA GLN A 773 -3.95 8.74 4.08
C GLN A 773 -5.07 7.79 4.57
N ARG A 774 -6.31 8.27 4.63
CA ARG A 774 -7.49 7.45 4.98
C ARG A 774 -7.83 6.36 3.94
N GLN A 775 -6.94 6.07 3.00
CA GLN A 775 -7.16 5.11 1.92
C GLN A 775 -6.46 3.76 2.17
N ASN A 776 -5.51 3.75 3.09
CA ASN A 776 -4.73 2.58 3.45
C ASN A 776 -5.29 2.02 4.76
N ASP A 777 -5.84 0.82 4.73
CA ASP A 777 -6.38 0.21 5.93
C ASP A 777 -5.29 -0.38 6.83
N VAL A 778 -4.13 -0.74 6.25
CA VAL A 778 -2.99 -1.30 6.99
C VAL A 778 -1.71 -0.56 6.63
N ILE A 779 -1.03 -0.02 7.63
CA ILE A 779 0.21 0.74 7.51
C ILE A 779 1.30 0.06 8.34
N ILE A 780 2.36 -0.41 7.67
CA ILE A 780 3.47 -1.14 8.30
C ILE A 780 4.73 -0.31 8.14
N ILE A 781 5.40 0.02 9.27
CA ILE A 781 6.61 0.85 9.25
C ILE A 781 7.68 0.24 10.15
N ASP A 782 8.87 0.08 9.60
CA ASP A 782 10.04 -0.33 10.35
C ASP A 782 10.85 0.90 10.78
N GLN A 783 10.91 1.13 12.08
CA GLN A 783 11.58 2.25 12.76
C GLN A 783 11.08 3.64 12.30
N PRO A 784 9.81 3.97 12.60
CA PRO A 784 9.23 5.28 12.24
C PRO A 784 9.96 6.45 12.92
N GLU A 785 10.75 6.20 13.96
CA GLU A 785 11.54 7.20 14.70
C GLU A 785 12.89 7.55 14.06
N ASP A 786 13.34 6.81 13.04
CA ASP A 786 14.62 7.07 12.41
C ASP A 786 14.67 8.51 11.89
N ASP A 787 15.72 9.25 12.32
CA ASP A 787 15.94 10.66 12.01
C ASP A 787 14.94 11.67 12.60
N LEU A 788 14.02 11.25 13.49
CA LEU A 788 13.08 12.13 14.18
C LEU A 788 13.56 12.51 15.60
N ASP A 789 13.38 13.76 16.00
CA ASP A 789 13.53 14.16 17.39
C ASP A 789 12.28 13.85 18.23
N ASN A 790 12.47 13.66 19.53
CA ASN A 790 11.38 13.26 20.44
C ASN A 790 10.23 14.28 20.53
N GLN A 791 10.50 15.57 20.34
CA GLN A 791 9.46 16.59 20.36
C GLN A 791 8.58 16.46 19.11
N THR A 792 9.17 16.34 17.95
CA THR A 792 8.45 16.11 16.69
C THR A 792 7.65 14.81 16.72
N ILE A 793 8.24 13.73 17.26
CA ILE A 793 7.52 12.46 17.44
C ILE A 793 6.24 12.69 18.25
N TYR A 794 6.34 13.40 19.38
CA TYR A 794 5.19 13.61 20.26
C TYR A 794 4.17 14.58 19.65
N ASP A 795 4.62 15.78 19.26
CA ASP A 795 3.73 16.87 18.85
C ASP A 795 3.02 16.63 17.54
N ASP A 796 3.71 16.03 16.57
CA ASP A 796 3.18 15.85 15.22
C ASP A 796 2.71 14.40 14.98
N VAL A 797 3.54 13.39 15.32
CA VAL A 797 3.28 12.00 14.93
C VAL A 797 2.32 11.31 15.87
N ILE A 798 2.58 11.35 17.19
CA ILE A 798 1.78 10.59 18.17
C ILE A 798 0.35 11.11 18.26
N LYS A 799 0.15 12.43 18.22
CA LYS A 799 -1.20 13.00 18.24
C LYS A 799 -2.02 12.55 17.03
N LEU A 800 -1.42 12.60 15.84
CA LEU A 800 -2.08 12.15 14.61
C LEU A 800 -2.32 10.63 14.62
N LEU A 801 -1.35 9.85 15.08
CA LEU A 801 -1.48 8.40 15.22
C LEU A 801 -2.68 8.02 16.10
N ARG A 802 -2.83 8.68 17.26
CA ARG A 802 -3.97 8.46 18.17
C ARG A 802 -5.32 8.82 17.54
N GLU A 803 -5.36 9.83 16.67
CA GLU A 803 -6.55 10.20 15.92
C GLU A 803 -6.88 9.17 14.83
N MET A 804 -5.86 8.61 14.17
CA MET A 804 -6.03 7.77 12.99
C MET A 804 -6.20 6.28 13.32
N LYS A 805 -5.66 5.77 14.43
CA LYS A 805 -5.69 4.34 14.77
C LYS A 805 -7.09 3.70 14.88
N PRO A 806 -8.19 4.43 15.18
CA PRO A 806 -9.53 3.86 15.09
C PRO A 806 -9.99 3.54 13.64
N HIS A 807 -9.31 4.11 12.64
CA HIS A 807 -9.70 4.02 11.23
C HIS A 807 -8.79 3.15 10.38
N ALA A 808 -7.55 2.92 10.83
CA ALA A 808 -6.55 2.14 10.13
C ALA A 808 -5.68 1.35 11.11
N GLN A 809 -5.23 0.17 10.70
CA GLN A 809 -4.30 -0.65 11.47
C GLN A 809 -2.87 -0.15 11.25
N PHE A 810 -2.14 0.02 12.36
CA PHE A 810 -0.72 0.35 12.37
C PHE A 810 0.10 -0.79 12.97
N ILE A 811 1.17 -1.18 12.29
CA ILE A 811 2.12 -2.19 12.77
C ILE A 811 3.53 -1.60 12.66
N PHE A 812 4.11 -1.20 13.79
CA PHE A 812 5.40 -0.55 13.87
C PHE A 812 6.45 -1.43 14.56
N ALA A 813 7.63 -1.52 14.01
CA ALA A 813 8.80 -1.94 14.78
C ALA A 813 9.52 -0.70 15.28
N THR A 814 9.76 -0.58 16.58
CA THR A 814 10.29 0.66 17.16
C THR A 814 11.26 0.41 18.34
N HIS A 815 12.19 1.35 18.53
CA HIS A 815 13.05 1.47 19.71
C HIS A 815 12.66 2.66 20.61
N ASN A 816 11.66 3.47 20.20
CA ASN A 816 11.24 4.64 20.91
C ASN A 816 9.97 4.37 21.71
N ALA A 817 10.06 4.54 23.05
CA ALA A 817 8.97 4.31 23.98
C ALA A 817 7.73 5.20 23.72
N ASN A 818 7.90 6.33 23.05
CA ASN A 818 6.78 7.23 22.72
C ASN A 818 5.71 6.52 21.87
N PHE A 819 6.09 5.61 20.95
CA PHE A 819 5.14 4.90 20.11
C PHE A 819 4.25 3.93 20.93
N PRO A 820 4.77 2.96 21.68
CA PRO A 820 3.91 2.10 22.49
C PRO A 820 3.22 2.83 23.63
N VAL A 821 3.91 3.75 24.34
CA VAL A 821 3.40 4.34 25.59
C VAL A 821 2.48 5.53 25.30
N LEU A 822 2.97 6.55 24.57
CA LEU A 822 2.19 7.75 24.31
C LEU A 822 1.23 7.57 23.12
N GLY A 823 1.55 6.65 22.19
CA GLY A 823 0.65 6.20 21.14
C GLY A 823 -0.50 5.34 21.67
N ASP A 824 -0.41 4.89 22.91
CA ASP A 824 -1.41 4.01 23.54
C ASP A 824 -1.64 2.75 22.70
N ALA A 825 -0.58 1.92 22.55
CA ALA A 825 -0.64 0.72 21.74
C ALA A 825 -1.59 -0.33 22.34
N GLU A 826 -2.51 -0.82 21.52
CA GLU A 826 -3.43 -1.88 21.90
C GLU A 826 -2.70 -3.21 22.06
N GLN A 827 -1.67 -3.44 21.22
CA GLN A 827 -0.87 -4.66 21.28
C GLN A 827 0.62 -4.33 21.16
N VAL A 828 1.40 -4.91 22.05
CA VAL A 828 2.85 -4.80 22.09
C VAL A 828 3.46 -6.20 22.01
N HIS A 829 4.41 -6.38 21.12
CA HIS A 829 5.17 -7.61 20.92
C HIS A 829 6.62 -7.38 21.31
N ALA A 830 7.01 -7.87 22.48
CA ALA A 830 8.38 -7.79 22.96
C ALA A 830 9.20 -8.96 22.37
N CYS A 831 10.07 -8.64 21.42
CA CYS A 831 10.89 -9.60 20.69
C CYS A 831 12.25 -9.79 21.36
N ARG A 832 12.67 -11.04 21.49
CA ARG A 832 14.01 -11.44 21.98
C ARG A 832 14.58 -12.50 21.06
N TYR A 833 15.85 -12.36 20.70
CA TYR A 833 16.59 -13.39 19.98
C TYR A 833 17.44 -14.16 20.96
N GLN A 834 17.19 -15.45 21.09
CA GLN A 834 17.88 -16.35 21.99
C GLN A 834 17.91 -17.76 21.39
N ASP A 835 19.02 -18.47 21.53
CA ASP A 835 19.19 -19.86 21.07
C ASP A 835 18.78 -20.05 19.59
N GLU A 836 19.25 -19.14 18.74
CA GLU A 836 18.97 -19.10 17.28
C GLU A 836 17.49 -18.96 16.89
N GLN A 837 16.64 -18.59 17.86
CA GLN A 837 15.22 -18.40 17.64
C GLN A 837 14.78 -17.02 18.14
N VAL A 838 13.70 -16.54 17.55
CA VAL A 838 13.00 -15.32 18.01
C VAL A 838 11.83 -15.74 18.89
N ALA A 839 11.89 -15.38 20.15
CA ALA A 839 10.78 -15.52 21.08
C ALA A 839 10.03 -14.17 21.18
N VAL A 840 8.68 -14.23 21.19
CA VAL A 840 7.83 -13.05 21.27
C VAL A 840 6.89 -13.16 22.45
N GLN A 841 6.94 -12.15 23.34
CA GLN A 841 5.99 -11.97 24.43
C GLN A 841 5.01 -10.87 24.03
N SER A 842 3.73 -11.21 23.95
CA SER A 842 2.68 -10.30 23.47
C SER A 842 1.72 -9.89 24.58
N GLY A 843 1.16 -8.69 24.48
CA GLY A 843 0.12 -8.20 25.40
C GLY A 843 -0.15 -6.72 25.19
N SER A 844 -1.14 -6.17 25.90
CA SER A 844 -1.46 -4.75 25.87
C SER A 844 -0.55 -3.93 26.78
N ILE A 845 -0.47 -2.63 26.54
CA ILE A 845 0.34 -1.69 27.35
C ILE A 845 -0.12 -1.58 28.80
N ASP A 846 -1.36 -1.89 29.11
CA ASP A 846 -1.92 -1.91 30.46
C ASP A 846 -1.59 -3.20 31.24
N ALA A 847 -1.03 -4.23 30.57
CA ALA A 847 -0.61 -5.46 31.20
C ALA A 847 0.79 -5.33 31.83
N ARG A 848 0.93 -5.73 33.08
CA ARG A 848 2.19 -5.61 33.84
C ARG A 848 3.40 -6.25 33.15
N PRO A 849 3.31 -7.45 32.56
CA PRO A 849 4.47 -8.06 31.90
C PRO A 849 4.98 -7.25 30.71
N VAL A 850 4.08 -6.54 30.02
CA VAL A 850 4.43 -5.66 28.90
C VAL A 850 5.05 -4.35 29.39
N GLN A 851 4.52 -3.78 30.46
CA GLN A 851 5.12 -2.60 31.11
C GLN A 851 6.56 -2.89 31.55
N ASP A 852 6.80 -4.03 32.19
CA ASP A 852 8.14 -4.46 32.60
C ASP A 852 9.05 -4.68 31.39
N ALA A 853 8.53 -5.24 30.28
CA ALA A 853 9.29 -5.39 29.04
C ALA A 853 9.67 -4.04 28.42
N ILE A 854 8.75 -3.07 28.37
CA ILE A 854 9.00 -1.72 27.87
C ILE A 854 10.10 -1.04 28.72
N ILE A 855 9.98 -1.08 30.05
CA ILE A 855 10.95 -0.49 30.97
C ILE A 855 12.33 -1.13 30.76
N ASN A 856 12.40 -2.45 30.65
CA ASN A 856 13.67 -3.17 30.52
C ASN A 856 14.32 -2.95 29.15
N ILE A 857 13.53 -2.94 28.08
CA ILE A 857 14.05 -2.88 26.69
C ILE A 857 14.33 -1.43 26.26
N MET A 858 13.38 -0.52 26.56
CA MET A 858 13.38 0.82 25.96
C MET A 858 13.87 1.89 26.94
N GLU A 859 13.72 1.66 28.25
CA GLU A 859 14.08 2.64 29.28
C GLU A 859 15.40 2.31 30.00
N GLY A 860 16.05 1.20 29.64
CA GLY A 860 17.33 0.79 30.23
C GLY A 860 17.21 0.08 31.57
N GLY A 861 16.01 -0.45 31.90
CA GLY A 861 15.71 -1.17 33.13
C GLY A 861 15.09 -0.31 34.24
N GLN A 862 14.60 -1.01 35.25
CA GLN A 862 13.82 -0.40 36.34
C GLN A 862 14.64 0.67 37.14
N GLU A 863 15.92 0.43 37.35
CA GLU A 863 16.76 1.38 38.06
C GLU A 863 16.95 2.69 37.30
N ALA A 864 17.28 2.60 35.98
CA ALA A 864 17.45 3.76 35.13
C ALA A 864 16.15 4.55 34.98
N PHE A 865 15.01 3.85 34.84
CA PHE A 865 13.68 4.44 34.78
C PHE A 865 13.34 5.22 36.07
N ASN A 866 13.51 4.60 37.22
CA ASN A 866 13.26 5.22 38.50
C ASN A 866 14.15 6.44 38.74
N ARG A 867 15.44 6.35 38.42
CA ARG A 867 16.40 7.43 38.54
C ARG A 867 16.03 8.63 37.68
N ARG A 868 15.62 8.39 36.41
CA ARG A 868 15.11 9.47 35.53
C ARG A 868 13.87 10.13 36.13
N LYS A 869 12.90 9.32 36.61
CA LYS A 869 11.67 9.82 37.25
C LYS A 869 11.98 10.72 38.44
N GLU A 870 12.91 10.33 39.30
CA GLU A 870 13.36 11.14 40.46
C GLU A 870 13.97 12.46 39.99
N VAL A 871 14.91 12.45 39.06
CA VAL A 871 15.57 13.64 38.54
C VAL A 871 14.56 14.59 37.85
N TYR A 872 13.65 14.08 37.04
CA TYR A 872 12.62 14.90 36.39
C TYR A 872 11.64 15.51 37.36
N ASN A 873 11.31 14.83 38.48
CA ASN A 873 10.47 15.37 39.53
C ASN A 873 11.17 16.55 40.27
N LEU A 874 12.50 16.52 40.40
CA LEU A 874 13.27 17.65 40.94
C LEU A 874 13.26 18.90 40.03
N TRP A 875 13.05 18.71 38.70
CA TRP A 875 13.00 19.82 37.77
C TRP A 875 11.65 20.49 37.64
N LYS A 876 10.60 19.89 38.21
CA LYS A 876 9.29 20.55 38.26
C LYS A 876 9.39 21.79 39.12
N PRO A 877 8.91 22.96 38.66
CA PRO A 877 8.81 24.13 39.51
C PRO A 877 7.97 23.74 40.74
N GLN A 878 8.48 24.06 41.92
CA GLN A 878 7.66 23.99 43.13
C GLN A 878 6.55 25.02 42.97
N SER A 879 5.34 24.56 42.68
CA SER A 879 4.14 25.39 42.53
C SER A 879 3.66 25.81 43.91
#